data_12352e4381411c7bb5204742e40f9ab4
#
_entry.id   12352e4381411c7bb5204742e40f9ab4
#
_cell.length_a   1.000
_cell.length_b   1.000
_cell.length_c   1.000
_cell.angle_alpha   90.00
_cell.angle_beta   90.00
_cell.angle_gamma   90.00
#
_symmetry.space_group_name_H-M   'P 1'
#
loop_
_entity.id
_entity.type
_entity.pdbx_description
1 polymer ?
#
loop_
_entity_poly.entity_id
_entity_poly.type
_entity_poly.pdbx_seq_one_letter_code
_entity_poly.pdbx_strand_id
1 'polypeptide(L)'
;MKKKKKAIYLLFLMPFVYFATACFVMWLVKTSGIYPSGSDTMYHVYRGDFVYNAIKSGNWYPLYDASWYNGVELLRYWSPLPAYVMAFCQFIAGGSQFGAYLIFIGGVCFLGACVWSFIGRGFNRPYLGAFIGLLWFCMPNNLCAIFIEGNLARSLSMIFLPVFIYAVYKYLDNQKLRYIPLMVFTFLLTALCHLGYAGMVAIAVIIYGIVYIIQKGRKRAVLDVVISMLLGFMLLGIWMVASLKGGITSLDNSENMANFFQNLWTTINPFERLTRGFENFYFGFAALFVIVFGILFGYKKSRTGFVTGLIILLMTTKSAYVVLKHLPGSQYLWMLRFISIALSMILMSFLMWDRLKKPLVLMLCVLLAADTIPSLSLIVGEHNDVSVQERMSARQDSTLISNAQAVTKQRLALMDESILGATGSWLVSDYGNPVDATFGAGREAANTSTNIVNLNKAFAQGDFLYVFDRCLELGDDSVLVKKSLLEQYNNSLDDLEAASNTVGYKRVEQNNDYILYHIDTPDSWGVVSSYRALAIGSGAVTISMQFPAVETADSDNLNDYTYEELSGYKEVFLNGFTYDDKEEAEELVLRLSRAGVKVIIYADSIPQDKRTHSQNFLGVTCSTITFHNGYPDMDTRIGTIYPDMFPQGHTTWNTVYLDGLDTVWGTFYDNGFSLDFYGTVKNDNIIMTGLNLTYFYSLTDDESVGQLLSNMSGISSEELPDRKIVPLKVEYGKNEITITSNNDNVNTTLAYHDIFSSSSNITCRNNLMYVNKGKTVIKMNYPYLWQGALVSAAGVVLMVVWMIVKKKK
;
A
#
# COMPACT_ATOMS: atom_id res chain seq x y z
N MET A 1 -57.39 -1.25 0.19
CA MET A 1 -57.03 -1.01 1.60
C MET A 1 -56.19 -2.13 2.23
N LYS A 2 -56.56 -3.43 2.17
CA LYS A 2 -55.79 -4.54 2.79
C LYS A 2 -54.31 -4.62 2.30
N LYS A 3 -53.98 -4.38 1.00
CA LYS A 3 -52.62 -4.39 0.50
C LYS A 3 -51.76 -3.23 1.05
N LYS A 4 -52.34 -2.01 1.21
CA LYS A 4 -51.64 -0.86 1.81
C LYS A 4 -51.36 -1.09 3.30
N LYS A 5 -52.29 -1.66 4.07
CA LYS A 5 -52.07 -2.00 5.50
C LYS A 5 -50.99 -3.03 5.68
N LYS A 6 -50.92 -4.12 4.87
CA LYS A 6 -49.84 -5.12 4.94
C LYS A 6 -48.49 -4.53 4.61
N ALA A 7 -48.39 -3.61 3.64
CA ALA A 7 -47.10 -2.93 3.32
C ALA A 7 -46.65 -1.99 4.44
N ILE A 8 -47.55 -1.40 5.21
CA ILE A 8 -47.26 -0.57 6.37
C ILE A 8 -46.69 -1.43 7.54
N TYR A 9 -47.28 -2.58 7.82
CA TYR A 9 -46.73 -3.50 8.84
C TYR A 9 -45.33 -3.96 8.52
N LEU A 10 -45.01 -4.25 7.25
CA LEU A 10 -43.66 -4.61 6.83
C LEU A 10 -42.66 -3.44 7.04
N LEU A 11 -43.19 -2.21 6.94
CA LEU A 11 -42.40 -0.98 7.13
C LEU A 11 -41.87 -0.86 8.56
N PHE A 12 -42.69 -1.23 9.53
CA PHE A 12 -42.34 -1.14 10.95
C PHE A 12 -41.72 -2.41 11.49
N LEU A 13 -42.09 -3.59 11.00
CA LEU A 13 -41.58 -4.86 11.48
C LEU A 13 -40.15 -5.17 10.96
N MET A 14 -39.87 -4.89 9.67
CA MET A 14 -38.57 -5.27 9.06
C MET A 14 -37.37 -4.58 9.69
N PRO A 15 -37.38 -3.29 10.06
CA PRO A 15 -36.28 -2.68 10.79
C PRO A 15 -35.96 -3.39 12.11
N PHE A 16 -36.94 -3.90 12.84
CA PHE A 16 -36.71 -4.69 14.05
C PHE A 16 -36.03 -6.03 13.72
N VAL A 17 -36.47 -6.71 12.65
CA VAL A 17 -35.82 -7.94 12.19
C VAL A 17 -34.36 -7.68 11.78
N TYR A 18 -34.10 -6.60 11.03
CA TYR A 18 -32.74 -6.23 10.63
C TYR A 18 -31.87 -5.87 11.82
N PHE A 19 -32.45 -5.14 12.79
CA PHE A 19 -31.73 -4.80 14.02
C PHE A 19 -31.39 -6.06 14.82
N ALA A 20 -32.39 -6.98 14.97
CA ALA A 20 -32.14 -8.27 15.64
C ALA A 20 -31.06 -9.11 14.92
N THR A 21 -31.08 -9.12 13.56
CA THR A 21 -30.06 -9.82 12.76
C THR A 21 -28.69 -9.17 12.96
N ALA A 22 -28.61 -7.84 12.96
CA ALA A 22 -27.35 -7.11 13.20
C ALA A 22 -26.82 -7.39 14.61
N CYS A 23 -27.68 -7.36 15.64
CA CYS A 23 -27.31 -7.73 17.01
C CYS A 23 -26.82 -9.18 17.10
N PHE A 24 -27.45 -10.10 16.36
CA PHE A 24 -27.01 -11.50 16.31
C PHE A 24 -25.63 -11.65 15.68
N VAL A 25 -25.34 -10.95 14.58
CA VAL A 25 -23.99 -10.91 13.96
C VAL A 25 -22.97 -10.35 14.96
N MET A 26 -23.30 -9.23 15.61
CA MET A 26 -22.42 -8.64 16.64
C MET A 26 -22.16 -9.62 17.79
N TRP A 27 -23.19 -10.33 18.23
CA TRP A 27 -23.09 -11.33 19.29
C TRP A 27 -22.20 -12.51 18.88
N LEU A 28 -22.33 -13.04 17.66
CA LEU A 28 -21.48 -14.11 17.13
C LEU A 28 -20.01 -13.68 17.11
N VAL A 29 -19.71 -12.49 16.61
CA VAL A 29 -18.33 -11.96 16.60
C VAL A 29 -17.82 -11.73 18.03
N LYS A 30 -18.67 -11.22 18.93
CA LYS A 30 -18.30 -11.00 20.34
C LYS A 30 -17.97 -12.31 21.05
N THR A 31 -18.69 -13.40 20.78
CA THR A 31 -18.47 -14.69 21.43
C THR A 31 -17.15 -15.33 21.02
N SER A 32 -16.58 -14.98 19.87
CA SER A 32 -15.23 -15.41 19.48
C SER A 32 -14.13 -14.74 20.33
N GLY A 33 -14.44 -13.59 20.95
CA GLY A 33 -13.53 -12.85 21.81
C GLY A 33 -12.39 -12.14 21.08
N ILE A 34 -12.27 -12.33 19.77
CA ILE A 34 -11.19 -11.80 18.92
C ILE A 34 -11.77 -11.10 17.68
N TYR A 35 -10.99 -10.23 17.06
CA TYR A 35 -11.32 -9.71 15.74
C TYR A 35 -11.32 -10.88 14.74
N PRO A 36 -12.31 -10.95 13.84
CA PRO A 36 -12.25 -11.88 12.71
C PRO A 36 -10.99 -11.60 11.86
N SER A 37 -10.58 -12.60 11.09
CA SER A 37 -9.48 -12.44 10.15
C SER A 37 -9.76 -11.29 9.19
N GLY A 38 -8.73 -10.78 8.60
CA GLY A 38 -8.80 -9.70 7.63
C GLY A 38 -7.53 -8.88 7.71
N SER A 39 -6.79 -8.86 6.61
CA SER A 39 -5.52 -8.12 6.52
C SER A 39 -5.68 -6.65 6.92
N ASP A 40 -6.83 -6.05 6.57
CA ASP A 40 -7.07 -4.61 6.74
C ASP A 40 -7.82 -4.26 8.03
N THR A 41 -8.35 -5.25 8.79
CA THR A 41 -9.22 -4.97 9.95
C THR A 41 -8.54 -4.09 10.99
N MET A 42 -7.34 -4.47 11.44
CA MET A 42 -6.61 -3.73 12.49
C MET A 42 -6.25 -2.32 12.03
N TYR A 43 -5.89 -2.18 10.78
CA TYR A 43 -5.61 -0.87 10.19
C TYR A 43 -6.82 0.07 10.21
N HIS A 44 -8.01 -0.42 9.87
CA HIS A 44 -9.21 0.40 9.94
C HIS A 44 -9.63 0.72 11.38
N VAL A 45 -9.44 -0.20 12.31
CA VAL A 45 -9.68 0.03 13.75
C VAL A 45 -8.70 1.09 14.27
N TYR A 46 -7.41 0.95 13.96
CA TYR A 46 -6.38 1.91 14.32
C TYR A 46 -6.68 3.32 13.81
N ARG A 47 -7.03 3.48 12.53
CA ARG A 47 -7.39 4.78 11.96
C ARG A 47 -8.62 5.41 12.63
N GLY A 48 -9.58 4.58 13.02
CA GLY A 48 -10.74 5.03 13.79
C GLY A 48 -10.33 5.55 15.16
N ASP A 49 -9.45 4.83 15.86
CA ASP A 49 -8.95 5.22 17.17
C ASP A 49 -8.09 6.49 17.11
N PHE A 50 -7.24 6.61 16.12
CA PHE A 50 -6.47 7.82 15.83
C PHE A 50 -7.38 9.05 15.70
N VAL A 51 -8.44 8.97 14.89
CA VAL A 51 -9.42 10.06 14.74
C VAL A 51 -10.20 10.29 16.03
N TYR A 52 -10.58 9.24 16.76
CA TYR A 52 -11.28 9.34 18.04
C TYR A 52 -10.46 10.11 19.06
N ASN A 53 -9.19 9.77 19.25
CA ASN A 53 -8.29 10.41 20.18
C ASN A 53 -7.98 11.86 19.77
N ALA A 54 -7.79 12.12 18.48
CA ALA A 54 -7.60 13.47 17.95
C ALA A 54 -8.82 14.37 18.23
N ILE A 55 -10.04 13.89 18.00
CA ILE A 55 -11.27 14.64 18.29
C ILE A 55 -11.38 14.93 19.79
N LYS A 56 -11.05 13.98 20.66
CA LYS A 56 -11.05 14.20 22.13
C LYS A 56 -10.07 15.30 22.55
N SER A 57 -8.93 15.42 21.88
CA SER A 57 -7.96 16.50 22.10
C SER A 57 -8.32 17.81 21.39
N GLY A 58 -9.48 17.87 20.71
CA GLY A 58 -9.96 19.05 19.98
C GLY A 58 -9.38 19.22 18.58
N ASN A 59 -8.66 18.23 18.06
CA ASN A 59 -8.20 18.20 16.67
C ASN A 59 -9.20 17.43 15.78
N TRP A 60 -10.02 18.18 15.04
CA TRP A 60 -11.07 17.58 14.20
C TRP A 60 -10.57 16.98 12.88
N TYR A 61 -9.38 17.37 12.43
CA TYR A 61 -8.75 16.81 11.24
C TYR A 61 -7.24 16.68 11.49
N PRO A 62 -6.82 15.56 12.10
CA PRO A 62 -5.40 15.34 12.37
C PRO A 62 -4.68 15.07 11.05
N LEU A 63 -3.56 15.77 10.84
CA LEU A 63 -2.79 15.68 9.58
C LEU A 63 -1.68 14.65 9.65
N TYR A 64 -1.20 14.30 10.84
CA TYR A 64 -0.01 13.50 11.03
C TYR A 64 -0.15 12.58 12.23
N ASP A 65 0.29 11.35 12.09
CA ASP A 65 0.39 10.32 13.11
C ASP A 65 1.84 9.87 13.22
N ALA A 66 2.46 10.07 14.38
CA ALA A 66 3.86 9.71 14.62
C ALA A 66 4.07 8.23 14.94
N SER A 67 3.01 7.51 15.29
CA SER A 67 3.12 6.17 15.88
C SER A 67 3.49 5.07 14.88
N TRP A 68 3.28 5.30 13.57
CA TRP A 68 3.65 4.36 12.51
C TRP A 68 4.55 5.01 11.45
N TYR A 69 5.47 4.23 10.87
CA TYR A 69 6.32 4.64 9.74
C TYR A 69 7.15 5.88 10.00
N ASN A 70 7.61 6.10 11.23
CA ASN A 70 8.29 7.34 11.61
C ASN A 70 7.42 8.59 11.48
N GLY A 71 6.17 8.41 11.15
CA GLY A 71 5.17 9.44 10.92
C GLY A 71 4.51 9.35 9.57
N VAL A 72 3.18 9.42 9.53
CA VAL A 72 2.37 9.22 8.32
C VAL A 72 1.15 10.12 8.27
N GLU A 73 0.75 10.52 7.06
CA GLU A 73 -0.46 11.30 6.81
C GLU A 73 -1.67 10.40 6.56
N LEU A 74 -2.19 9.73 7.60
CA LEU A 74 -3.23 8.70 7.47
C LEU A 74 -4.50 9.13 6.73
N LEU A 75 -4.92 10.39 6.84
CA LEU A 75 -6.16 10.88 6.23
C LEU A 75 -5.96 11.52 4.86
N ARG A 76 -4.72 11.76 4.41
CA ARG A 76 -4.45 12.35 3.10
C ARG A 76 -4.67 11.35 1.96
N TYR A 77 -4.16 10.13 2.11
CA TYR A 77 -4.15 9.14 1.02
C TYR A 77 -5.30 8.15 1.09
N TRP A 78 -5.91 8.00 2.25
CA TRP A 78 -7.02 7.09 2.47
C TRP A 78 -8.32 7.85 2.67
N SER A 79 -9.37 7.42 1.99
CA SER A 79 -10.69 8.03 2.10
C SER A 79 -11.12 8.18 3.56
N PRO A 80 -11.44 9.40 4.05
CA PRO A 80 -11.52 9.68 5.48
C PRO A 80 -12.81 9.19 6.16
N LEU A 81 -13.92 9.06 5.42
CA LEU A 81 -15.24 8.78 6.01
C LEU A 81 -15.29 7.51 6.88
N PRO A 82 -14.66 6.37 6.51
CA PRO A 82 -14.67 5.18 7.35
C PRO A 82 -14.02 5.39 8.73
N ALA A 83 -12.92 6.14 8.80
CA ALA A 83 -12.25 6.46 10.06
C ALA A 83 -13.14 7.30 10.99
N TYR A 84 -13.84 8.31 10.45
CA TYR A 84 -14.82 9.09 11.23
C TYR A 84 -16.02 8.28 11.67
N VAL A 85 -16.55 7.37 10.81
CA VAL A 85 -17.65 6.48 11.22
C VAL A 85 -17.20 5.53 12.30
N MET A 86 -15.97 4.99 12.22
CA MET A 86 -15.40 4.12 13.25
C MET A 86 -15.20 4.90 14.57
N ALA A 87 -14.63 6.12 14.51
CA ALA A 87 -14.49 6.99 15.68
C ALA A 87 -15.86 7.30 16.32
N PHE A 88 -16.89 7.56 15.53
CA PHE A 88 -18.26 7.74 16.03
C PHE A 88 -18.78 6.49 16.73
N CYS A 89 -18.55 5.31 16.16
CA CYS A 89 -18.87 4.03 16.81
C CYS A 89 -18.11 3.87 18.14
N GLN A 90 -16.86 4.34 18.21
CA GLN A 90 -16.05 4.29 19.43
C GLN A 90 -16.57 5.22 20.53
N PHE A 91 -17.07 6.40 20.17
CA PHE A 91 -17.79 7.25 21.12
C PHE A 91 -19.04 6.54 21.70
N ILE A 92 -19.80 5.84 20.88
CA ILE A 92 -20.97 5.05 21.33
C ILE A 92 -20.53 3.87 22.21
N ALA A 93 -19.37 3.25 21.89
CA ALA A 93 -18.81 2.13 22.63
C ALA A 93 -18.07 2.54 23.91
N GLY A 94 -18.14 3.81 24.33
CA GLY A 94 -17.47 4.32 25.53
C GLY A 94 -15.94 4.29 25.46
N GLY A 95 -15.36 4.38 24.25
CA GLY A 95 -13.92 4.35 24.00
C GLY A 95 -13.36 2.97 23.62
N SER A 96 -14.16 1.92 23.70
CA SER A 96 -13.71 0.57 23.33
C SER A 96 -13.53 0.43 21.80
N GLN A 97 -12.34 0.09 21.34
CA GLN A 97 -12.03 -0.18 19.94
C GLN A 97 -12.78 -1.40 19.42
N PHE A 98 -12.77 -2.51 20.19
CA PHE A 98 -13.52 -3.72 19.81
C PHE A 98 -15.03 -3.48 19.82
N GLY A 99 -15.53 -2.71 20.79
CA GLY A 99 -16.92 -2.25 20.81
C GLY A 99 -17.29 -1.41 19.59
N ALA A 100 -16.39 -0.50 19.16
CA ALA A 100 -16.55 0.29 17.95
C ALA A 100 -16.65 -0.57 16.70
N TYR A 101 -15.76 -1.56 16.55
CA TYR A 101 -15.79 -2.51 15.46
C TYR A 101 -17.11 -3.30 15.40
N LEU A 102 -17.61 -3.80 16.53
CA LEU A 102 -18.89 -4.50 16.60
C LEU A 102 -20.05 -3.60 16.16
N ILE A 103 -20.12 -2.37 16.69
CA ILE A 103 -21.15 -1.39 16.32
C ILE A 103 -21.07 -1.02 14.85
N PHE A 104 -19.86 -0.87 14.31
CA PHE A 104 -19.64 -0.59 12.89
C PHE A 104 -20.21 -1.71 12.00
N ILE A 105 -19.87 -2.97 12.28
CA ILE A 105 -20.37 -4.13 11.51
C ILE A 105 -21.88 -4.26 11.63
N GLY A 106 -22.41 -4.18 12.86
CA GLY A 106 -23.85 -4.21 13.07
C GLY A 106 -24.57 -3.08 12.33
N GLY A 107 -24.00 -1.87 12.37
CA GLY A 107 -24.50 -0.70 11.65
C GLY A 107 -24.51 -0.88 10.13
N VAL A 108 -23.43 -1.42 9.56
CA VAL A 108 -23.33 -1.73 8.12
C VAL A 108 -24.39 -2.75 7.70
N CYS A 109 -24.52 -3.85 8.43
CA CYS A 109 -25.53 -4.88 8.17
C CYS A 109 -26.96 -4.31 8.26
N PHE A 110 -27.25 -3.57 9.31
CA PHE A 110 -28.57 -2.95 9.53
C PHE A 110 -28.93 -1.94 8.43
N LEU A 111 -28.04 -0.97 8.16
CA LEU A 111 -28.30 0.08 7.20
C LEU A 111 -28.40 -0.47 5.77
N GLY A 112 -27.54 -1.42 5.40
CA GLY A 112 -27.61 -2.08 4.10
C GLY A 112 -28.93 -2.82 3.88
N ALA A 113 -29.43 -3.52 4.89
CA ALA A 113 -30.73 -4.17 4.83
C ALA A 113 -31.88 -3.17 4.68
N CYS A 114 -31.85 -2.05 5.41
CA CYS A 114 -32.82 -0.96 5.29
C CYS A 114 -32.83 -0.34 3.89
N VAL A 115 -31.66 -0.13 3.30
CA VAL A 115 -31.50 0.41 1.93
C VAL A 115 -32.22 -0.47 0.90
N TRP A 116 -32.00 -1.78 0.93
CA TRP A 116 -32.68 -2.69 0.00
C TRP A 116 -34.21 -2.74 0.18
N SER A 117 -34.68 -2.64 1.41
CA SER A 117 -36.11 -2.49 1.68
C SER A 117 -36.69 -1.21 1.08
N PHE A 118 -35.97 -0.10 1.18
CA PHE A 118 -36.35 1.16 0.55
C PHE A 118 -36.38 1.02 -0.99
N ILE A 119 -35.36 0.42 -1.58
CA ILE A 119 -35.26 0.17 -3.03
C ILE A 119 -36.41 -0.72 -3.51
N GLY A 120 -36.69 -1.83 -2.79
CA GLY A 120 -37.77 -2.73 -3.12
C GLY A 120 -39.16 -2.02 -3.17
N ARG A 121 -39.40 -1.05 -2.30
CA ARG A 121 -40.60 -0.18 -2.38
C ARG A 121 -40.58 0.70 -3.61
N GLY A 122 -39.40 1.28 -3.95
CA GLY A 122 -39.24 2.08 -5.15
C GLY A 122 -39.58 1.33 -6.44
N PHE A 123 -39.46 -0.02 -6.44
CA PHE A 123 -39.88 -0.89 -7.54
C PHE A 123 -41.23 -1.58 -7.35
N ASN A 124 -42.03 -1.19 -6.33
CA ASN A 124 -43.29 -1.85 -5.95
C ASN A 124 -43.16 -3.35 -5.59
N ARG A 125 -41.98 -3.75 -5.06
CA ARG A 125 -41.61 -5.13 -4.67
C ARG A 125 -41.12 -5.18 -3.21
N PRO A 126 -41.90 -4.69 -2.21
CA PRO A 126 -41.43 -4.52 -0.84
C PRO A 126 -40.99 -5.83 -0.17
N TYR A 127 -41.64 -6.95 -0.45
CA TYR A 127 -41.28 -8.25 0.13
C TYR A 127 -39.95 -8.77 -0.44
N LEU A 128 -39.78 -8.64 -1.73
CA LEU A 128 -38.52 -9.06 -2.38
C LEU A 128 -37.34 -8.14 -1.96
N GLY A 129 -37.59 -6.82 -1.85
CA GLY A 129 -36.58 -5.89 -1.32
C GLY A 129 -36.22 -6.19 0.14
N ALA A 130 -37.18 -6.55 0.97
CA ALA A 130 -36.94 -6.95 2.34
C ALA A 130 -36.10 -8.25 2.43
N PHE A 131 -36.41 -9.24 1.59
CA PHE A 131 -35.66 -10.47 1.50
C PHE A 131 -34.19 -10.21 1.02
N ILE A 132 -34.01 -9.44 -0.03
CA ILE A 132 -32.67 -9.07 -0.52
C ILE A 132 -31.90 -8.32 0.57
N GLY A 133 -32.56 -7.45 1.34
CA GLY A 133 -31.96 -6.74 2.46
C GLY A 133 -31.37 -7.68 3.52
N LEU A 134 -32.05 -8.77 3.86
CA LEU A 134 -31.51 -9.78 4.77
C LEU A 134 -30.30 -10.52 4.19
N LEU A 135 -30.31 -10.77 2.87
CA LEU A 135 -29.22 -11.50 2.22
C LEU A 135 -28.02 -10.64 1.86
N TRP A 136 -28.16 -9.32 1.68
CA TRP A 136 -27.14 -8.47 1.07
C TRP A 136 -25.74 -8.63 1.66
N PHE A 137 -25.59 -8.43 2.96
CA PHE A 137 -24.31 -8.62 3.64
C PHE A 137 -23.99 -10.07 4.00
N CYS A 138 -24.95 -10.98 3.86
CA CYS A 138 -24.73 -12.42 4.03
C CYS A 138 -24.25 -13.10 2.75
N MET A 139 -24.26 -12.42 1.59
CA MET A 139 -23.74 -12.98 0.35
C MET A 139 -22.23 -13.23 0.46
N PRO A 140 -21.72 -14.35 -0.11
CA PRO A 140 -20.35 -14.82 0.11
C PRO A 140 -19.28 -13.75 -0.08
N ASN A 141 -19.26 -13.08 -1.23
CA ASN A 141 -18.26 -12.03 -1.51
C ASN A 141 -18.41 -10.80 -0.58
N ASN A 142 -19.61 -10.47 -0.14
CA ASN A 142 -19.84 -9.36 0.77
C ASN A 142 -19.39 -9.70 2.20
N LEU A 143 -19.57 -10.94 2.64
CA LEU A 143 -19.01 -11.43 3.91
C LEU A 143 -17.48 -11.48 3.86
N CYS A 144 -16.91 -11.94 2.74
CA CYS A 144 -15.45 -11.91 2.54
C CYS A 144 -14.88 -10.50 2.67
N ALA A 145 -15.59 -9.49 2.17
CA ALA A 145 -15.15 -8.09 2.32
C ALA A 145 -15.00 -7.65 3.78
N ILE A 146 -15.89 -8.13 4.65
CA ILE A 146 -15.94 -7.76 6.08
C ILE A 146 -14.97 -8.63 6.88
N PHE A 147 -15.03 -9.96 6.72
CA PHE A 147 -14.43 -10.90 7.65
C PHE A 147 -13.14 -11.56 7.16
N ILE A 148 -12.83 -11.49 5.85
CA ILE A 148 -11.59 -12.04 5.27
C ILE A 148 -10.65 -10.94 4.79
N GLU A 149 -11.12 -10.01 3.94
CA GLU A 149 -10.30 -8.85 3.58
C GLU A 149 -10.18 -7.86 4.76
N GLY A 150 -11.19 -7.78 5.63
CA GLY A 150 -11.26 -6.75 6.66
C GLY A 150 -11.43 -5.34 6.10
N ASN A 151 -11.86 -5.22 4.84
CA ASN A 151 -11.98 -3.94 4.14
C ASN A 151 -13.26 -3.22 4.57
N LEU A 152 -13.21 -2.61 5.76
CA LEU A 152 -14.35 -1.92 6.37
C LEU A 152 -14.75 -0.69 5.55
N ALA A 153 -13.81 -0.05 4.87
CA ALA A 153 -14.06 1.07 3.97
C ALA A 153 -14.95 0.66 2.78
N ARG A 154 -14.64 -0.46 2.13
CA ARG A 154 -15.47 -1.06 1.07
C ARG A 154 -16.84 -1.48 1.62
N SER A 155 -16.86 -2.09 2.78
CA SER A 155 -18.10 -2.55 3.42
C SER A 155 -19.06 -1.40 3.70
N LEU A 156 -18.54 -0.26 4.16
CA LEU A 156 -19.33 0.97 4.33
C LEU A 156 -19.84 1.51 2.99
N SER A 157 -19.00 1.52 1.95
CA SER A 157 -19.41 1.99 0.62
C SER A 157 -20.50 1.11 -0.01
N MET A 158 -20.57 -0.17 0.35
CA MET A 158 -21.63 -1.10 -0.10
C MET A 158 -23.03 -0.79 0.47
N ILE A 159 -23.17 0.19 1.39
CA ILE A 159 -24.46 0.76 1.76
C ILE A 159 -24.93 1.75 0.69
N PHE A 160 -24.02 2.58 0.17
CA PHE A 160 -24.33 3.64 -0.80
C PHE A 160 -24.41 3.11 -2.24
N LEU A 161 -23.65 2.08 -2.58
CA LEU A 161 -23.65 1.43 -3.89
C LEU A 161 -25.04 1.06 -4.42
N PRO A 162 -25.89 0.31 -3.68
CA PRO A 162 -27.25 -0.01 -4.16
C PRO A 162 -28.11 1.23 -4.38
N VAL A 163 -27.93 2.27 -3.56
CA VAL A 163 -28.71 3.54 -3.73
C VAL A 163 -28.27 4.26 -5.01
N PHE A 164 -26.97 4.29 -5.28
CA PHE A 164 -26.41 4.86 -6.51
C PHE A 164 -26.94 4.12 -7.73
N ILE A 165 -26.83 2.79 -7.77
CA ILE A 165 -27.34 1.98 -8.88
C ILE A 165 -28.86 2.12 -9.02
N TYR A 166 -29.61 2.17 -7.94
CA TYR A 166 -31.05 2.46 -7.95
C TYR A 166 -31.34 3.82 -8.63
N ALA A 167 -30.60 4.86 -8.27
CA ALA A 167 -30.77 6.17 -8.85
C ALA A 167 -30.48 6.16 -10.36
N VAL A 168 -29.41 5.49 -10.79
CA VAL A 168 -29.05 5.27 -12.22
C VAL A 168 -30.20 4.57 -12.95
N TYR A 169 -30.69 3.44 -12.43
CA TYR A 169 -31.76 2.68 -13.06
C TYR A 169 -33.07 3.50 -13.17
N LYS A 170 -33.44 4.20 -12.10
CA LYS A 170 -34.65 5.06 -12.09
C LYS A 170 -34.49 6.26 -13.01
N TYR A 171 -33.31 6.87 -13.07
CA TYR A 171 -33.08 7.97 -13.99
C TYR A 171 -33.16 7.54 -15.45
N LEU A 172 -32.52 6.45 -15.81
CA LEU A 172 -32.55 5.90 -17.17
C LEU A 172 -33.95 5.43 -17.58
N ASP A 173 -34.78 4.96 -16.64
CA ASP A 173 -36.16 4.57 -16.93
C ASP A 173 -37.11 5.76 -17.17
N ASN A 174 -37.05 6.79 -16.32
CA ASN A 174 -38.07 7.85 -16.31
C ASN A 174 -37.53 9.30 -16.41
N GLN A 175 -36.19 9.48 -16.42
CA GLN A 175 -35.49 10.76 -16.56
C GLN A 175 -35.92 11.85 -15.55
N LYS A 176 -36.41 11.48 -14.37
CA LYS A 176 -36.79 12.42 -13.32
C LYS A 176 -35.56 13.06 -12.67
N LEU A 177 -35.51 14.40 -12.68
CA LEU A 177 -34.38 15.19 -12.20
C LEU A 177 -33.97 14.90 -10.74
N ARG A 178 -34.92 14.51 -9.90
CA ARG A 178 -34.64 14.15 -8.49
C ARG A 178 -33.59 13.04 -8.29
N TYR A 179 -33.34 12.21 -9.32
CA TYR A 179 -32.32 11.16 -9.25
C TYR A 179 -30.91 11.66 -9.52
N ILE A 180 -30.75 12.86 -10.14
CA ILE A 180 -29.44 13.45 -10.40
C ILE A 180 -28.70 13.76 -9.10
N PRO A 181 -29.24 14.57 -8.18
CA PRO A 181 -28.54 14.81 -6.92
C PRO A 181 -28.35 13.50 -6.11
N LEU A 182 -29.29 12.57 -6.18
CA LEU A 182 -29.12 11.28 -5.52
C LEU A 182 -27.94 10.49 -6.08
N MET A 183 -27.72 10.48 -7.41
CA MET A 183 -26.54 9.89 -8.04
C MET A 183 -25.26 10.60 -7.59
N VAL A 184 -25.22 11.93 -7.66
CA VAL A 184 -24.06 12.74 -7.28
C VAL A 184 -23.64 12.48 -5.84
N PHE A 185 -24.57 12.60 -4.89
CA PHE A 185 -24.24 12.44 -3.46
C PHE A 185 -23.93 11.01 -3.06
N THR A 186 -24.63 10.00 -3.61
CA THR A 186 -24.31 8.61 -3.27
C THR A 186 -22.99 8.16 -3.89
N PHE A 187 -22.64 8.66 -5.06
CA PHE A 187 -21.34 8.44 -5.66
C PHE A 187 -20.22 9.13 -4.87
N LEU A 188 -20.42 10.39 -4.46
CA LEU A 188 -19.53 11.10 -3.54
C LEU A 188 -19.29 10.31 -2.24
N LEU A 189 -20.35 9.83 -1.60
CA LEU A 189 -20.22 9.05 -0.36
C LEU A 189 -19.49 7.72 -0.59
N THR A 190 -19.72 7.06 -1.73
CA THR A 190 -18.95 5.86 -2.11
C THR A 190 -17.46 6.18 -2.24
N ALA A 191 -17.12 7.30 -2.88
CA ALA A 191 -15.72 7.74 -3.05
C ALA A 191 -15.08 8.19 -1.73
N LEU A 192 -15.83 8.88 -0.85
CA LEU A 192 -15.38 9.23 0.51
C LEU A 192 -15.17 8.00 1.40
N CYS A 193 -15.82 6.88 1.10
CA CYS A 193 -15.53 5.61 1.77
C CYS A 193 -14.31 4.92 1.18
N HIS A 194 -14.23 4.80 -0.16
CA HIS A 194 -13.17 4.06 -0.83
C HIS A 194 -13.04 4.53 -2.29
N LEU A 195 -12.03 5.37 -2.56
CA LEU A 195 -11.84 6.01 -3.87
C LEU A 195 -11.67 4.99 -5.01
N GLY A 196 -10.81 3.98 -4.83
CA GLY A 196 -10.59 2.92 -5.83
C GLY A 196 -11.86 2.14 -6.13
N TYR A 197 -12.66 1.83 -5.11
CA TYR A 197 -13.95 1.16 -5.31
C TYR A 197 -14.95 2.02 -6.06
N ALA A 198 -14.99 3.33 -5.83
CA ALA A 198 -15.82 4.26 -6.60
C ALA A 198 -15.39 4.29 -8.09
N GLY A 199 -14.09 4.21 -8.38
CA GLY A 199 -13.58 4.05 -9.74
C GLY A 199 -14.09 2.76 -10.41
N MET A 200 -14.07 1.64 -9.71
CA MET A 200 -14.62 0.36 -10.20
C MET A 200 -16.13 0.44 -10.43
N VAL A 201 -16.88 1.11 -9.54
CA VAL A 201 -18.31 1.39 -9.71
C VAL A 201 -18.55 2.23 -10.96
N ALA A 202 -17.73 3.24 -11.22
CA ALA A 202 -17.83 4.06 -12.42
C ALA A 202 -17.64 3.23 -13.70
N ILE A 203 -16.60 2.37 -13.73
CA ILE A 203 -16.35 1.44 -14.86
C ILE A 203 -17.57 0.54 -15.10
N ALA A 204 -18.09 -0.09 -14.05
CA ALA A 204 -19.25 -0.98 -14.15
C ALA A 204 -20.50 -0.25 -14.66
N VAL A 205 -20.72 1.01 -14.23
CA VAL A 205 -21.84 1.83 -14.68
C VAL A 205 -21.65 2.31 -16.13
N ILE A 206 -20.43 2.56 -16.56
CA ILE A 206 -20.11 2.85 -17.97
C ILE A 206 -20.45 1.63 -18.84
N ILE A 207 -20.05 0.42 -18.42
CA ILE A 207 -20.40 -0.83 -19.13
C ILE A 207 -21.93 -0.96 -19.19
N TYR A 208 -22.62 -0.74 -18.09
CA TYR A 208 -24.08 -0.73 -18.06
C TYR A 208 -24.67 0.29 -19.04
N GLY A 209 -24.10 1.50 -19.11
CA GLY A 209 -24.49 2.55 -20.04
C GLY A 209 -24.32 2.15 -21.51
N ILE A 210 -23.20 1.50 -21.84
CA ILE A 210 -22.94 0.97 -23.19
C ILE A 210 -24.01 -0.05 -23.57
N VAL A 211 -24.24 -1.06 -22.71
CA VAL A 211 -25.29 -2.07 -22.93
C VAL A 211 -26.67 -1.43 -23.06
N TYR A 212 -26.97 -0.40 -22.24
CA TYR A 212 -28.21 0.36 -22.30
C TYR A 212 -28.38 1.14 -23.63
N ILE A 213 -27.30 1.77 -24.13
CA ILE A 213 -27.30 2.48 -25.43
C ILE A 213 -27.58 1.49 -26.57
N ILE A 214 -26.94 0.35 -26.59
CA ILE A 214 -27.14 -0.70 -27.60
C ILE A 214 -28.60 -1.16 -27.61
N GLN A 215 -29.20 -1.32 -26.43
CA GLN A 215 -30.57 -1.81 -26.32
C GLN A 215 -31.67 -0.75 -26.52
N LYS A 216 -31.39 0.54 -26.20
CA LYS A 216 -32.42 1.58 -26.11
C LYS A 216 -32.13 2.84 -26.93
N GLY A 217 -30.91 3.03 -27.42
CA GLY A 217 -30.48 4.20 -28.21
C GLY A 217 -30.39 5.53 -27.46
N ARG A 218 -30.62 5.59 -26.15
CA ARG A 218 -30.71 6.83 -25.36
C ARG A 218 -29.37 7.34 -24.86
N LYS A 219 -28.48 7.78 -25.76
CA LYS A 219 -27.12 8.27 -25.45
C LYS A 219 -27.11 9.43 -24.45
N ARG A 220 -28.01 10.43 -24.58
CA ARG A 220 -28.06 11.60 -23.71
C ARG A 220 -28.32 11.27 -22.25
N ALA A 221 -29.19 10.29 -21.98
CA ALA A 221 -29.49 9.90 -20.59
C ALA A 221 -28.28 9.19 -19.94
N VAL A 222 -27.49 8.43 -20.71
CA VAL A 222 -26.25 7.85 -20.20
C VAL A 222 -25.18 8.90 -19.95
N LEU A 223 -25.08 9.92 -20.83
CA LEU A 223 -24.19 11.06 -20.60
C LEU A 223 -24.53 11.80 -19.30
N ASP A 224 -25.81 11.96 -18.98
CA ASP A 224 -26.22 12.56 -17.71
C ASP A 224 -25.75 11.74 -16.48
N VAL A 225 -25.71 10.42 -16.58
CA VAL A 225 -25.16 9.56 -15.52
C VAL A 225 -23.65 9.78 -15.38
N VAL A 226 -22.92 9.84 -16.49
CA VAL A 226 -21.47 10.12 -16.48
C VAL A 226 -21.19 11.50 -15.87
N ILE A 227 -21.93 12.54 -16.28
CA ILE A 227 -21.81 13.88 -15.69
C ILE A 227 -22.09 13.85 -14.17
N SER A 228 -23.08 13.07 -13.72
CA SER A 228 -23.35 12.92 -12.28
C SER A 228 -22.18 12.34 -11.51
N MET A 229 -21.49 11.35 -12.07
CA MET A 229 -20.27 10.76 -11.47
C MET A 229 -19.11 11.77 -11.44
N LEU A 230 -18.89 12.49 -12.54
CA LEU A 230 -17.86 13.55 -12.60
C LEU A 230 -18.13 14.67 -11.58
N LEU A 231 -19.38 15.09 -11.43
CA LEU A 231 -19.76 16.07 -10.39
C LEU A 231 -19.52 15.51 -8.99
N GLY A 232 -19.79 14.23 -8.74
CA GLY A 232 -19.48 13.57 -7.47
C GLY A 232 -17.98 13.61 -7.17
N PHE A 233 -17.12 13.35 -8.16
CA PHE A 233 -15.67 13.52 -8.02
C PHE A 233 -15.24 14.97 -7.80
N MET A 234 -15.85 15.94 -8.50
CA MET A 234 -15.55 17.35 -8.27
C MET A 234 -15.92 17.80 -6.86
N LEU A 235 -17.03 17.33 -6.30
CA LEU A 235 -17.41 17.63 -4.91
C LEU A 235 -16.41 17.09 -3.90
N LEU A 236 -15.69 16.02 -4.23
CA LEU A 236 -14.61 15.45 -3.43
C LEU A 236 -13.30 16.27 -3.49
N GLY A 237 -13.24 17.29 -4.35
CA GLY A 237 -12.03 18.03 -4.71
C GLY A 237 -11.21 18.52 -3.53
N ILE A 238 -11.85 19.02 -2.47
CA ILE A 238 -11.15 19.52 -1.29
C ILE A 238 -10.22 18.47 -0.64
N TRP A 239 -10.57 17.19 -0.70
CA TRP A 239 -9.73 16.10 -0.22
C TRP A 239 -8.91 15.48 -1.37
N MET A 240 -9.53 15.24 -2.51
CA MET A 240 -8.93 14.51 -3.63
C MET A 240 -7.72 15.22 -4.23
N VAL A 241 -7.74 16.57 -4.33
CA VAL A 241 -6.59 17.32 -4.86
C VAL A 241 -5.36 17.16 -3.98
N ALA A 242 -5.53 17.23 -2.65
CA ALA A 242 -4.46 17.00 -1.69
C ALA A 242 -3.90 15.56 -1.80
N SER A 243 -4.79 14.58 -1.94
CA SER A 243 -4.43 13.18 -2.09
C SER A 243 -3.63 12.90 -3.38
N LEU A 244 -4.11 13.40 -4.53
CA LEU A 244 -3.47 13.16 -5.83
C LEU A 244 -2.13 13.86 -6.00
N LYS A 245 -1.92 15.01 -5.34
CA LYS A 245 -0.68 15.79 -5.42
C LYS A 245 0.41 15.34 -4.46
N GLY A 246 0.09 14.49 -3.49
CA GLY A 246 1.05 14.03 -2.50
C GLY A 246 2.01 12.93 -2.94
N GLY A 247 1.88 12.45 -4.18
CA GLY A 247 2.72 11.36 -4.67
C GLY A 247 2.44 10.05 -3.90
N ILE A 248 1.41 9.31 -4.31
CA ILE A 248 1.23 7.94 -3.80
C ILE A 248 2.42 7.15 -4.33
N THR A 249 3.25 6.61 -3.44
CA THR A 249 4.25 5.63 -3.82
C THR A 249 3.50 4.41 -4.33
N SER A 250 3.43 4.27 -5.65
CA SER A 250 2.82 3.11 -6.28
C SER A 250 3.75 1.93 -6.06
N LEU A 251 3.39 1.02 -5.16
CA LEU A 251 3.92 -0.32 -5.22
C LEU A 251 3.52 -0.88 -6.58
N ASP A 252 4.50 -1.23 -7.39
CA ASP A 252 4.23 -1.89 -8.66
C ASP A 252 3.66 -3.29 -8.39
N ASN A 253 2.35 -3.40 -8.44
CA ASN A 253 1.64 -4.67 -8.30
C ASN A 253 1.48 -5.39 -9.65
N SER A 254 2.18 -4.98 -10.70
CA SER A 254 2.03 -5.54 -12.04
C SER A 254 2.28 -7.06 -12.08
N GLU A 255 3.24 -7.55 -11.31
CA GLU A 255 3.54 -8.99 -11.20
C GLU A 255 2.42 -9.77 -10.51
N ASN A 256 1.74 -9.19 -9.54
CA ASN A 256 0.66 -9.83 -8.80
C ASN A 256 -0.71 -9.74 -9.50
N MET A 257 -0.83 -8.93 -10.54
CA MET A 257 -2.11 -8.70 -11.21
C MET A 257 -2.74 -9.98 -11.76
N ALA A 258 -1.94 -10.93 -12.26
CA ALA A 258 -2.43 -12.21 -12.75
C ALA A 258 -3.19 -13.01 -11.67
N ASN A 259 -2.82 -12.86 -10.42
CA ASN A 259 -3.43 -13.55 -9.27
C ASN A 259 -4.82 -12.99 -8.93
N PHE A 260 -5.16 -11.79 -9.41
CA PHE A 260 -6.47 -11.18 -9.22
C PHE A 260 -7.55 -11.66 -10.19
N PHE A 261 -7.24 -12.66 -11.02
CA PHE A 261 -8.17 -13.27 -11.97
C PHE A 261 -8.29 -14.76 -11.71
N GLN A 262 -9.50 -15.28 -11.81
CA GLN A 262 -9.78 -16.69 -11.55
C GLN A 262 -10.46 -17.36 -12.74
N ASN A 263 -10.47 -18.69 -12.73
CA ASN A 263 -11.25 -19.45 -13.72
C ASN A 263 -12.74 -19.23 -13.45
N LEU A 264 -13.57 -19.24 -14.52
CA LEU A 264 -15.01 -19.05 -14.38
C LEU A 264 -15.63 -20.09 -13.44
N TRP A 265 -15.15 -21.34 -13.45
CA TRP A 265 -15.66 -22.39 -12.58
C TRP A 265 -15.45 -22.06 -11.10
N THR A 266 -14.30 -21.52 -10.72
CA THR A 266 -14.00 -21.12 -9.34
C THR A 266 -14.97 -20.05 -8.82
N THR A 267 -15.45 -19.17 -9.70
CA THR A 267 -16.37 -18.08 -9.33
C THR A 267 -17.81 -18.55 -9.09
N ILE A 268 -18.18 -19.74 -9.53
CA ILE A 268 -19.53 -20.30 -9.42
C ILE A 268 -19.60 -21.63 -8.68
N ASN A 269 -18.49 -22.29 -8.38
CA ASN A 269 -18.45 -23.58 -7.70
C ASN A 269 -18.71 -23.40 -6.18
N PRO A 270 -19.84 -23.90 -5.65
CA PRO A 270 -20.18 -23.74 -4.25
C PRO A 270 -19.26 -24.50 -3.28
N PHE A 271 -18.48 -25.47 -3.76
CA PHE A 271 -17.53 -26.22 -2.95
C PHE A 271 -16.20 -25.48 -2.77
N GLU A 272 -15.89 -24.50 -3.61
CA GLU A 272 -14.65 -23.71 -3.51
C GLU A 272 -14.86 -22.35 -2.80
N ARG A 273 -16.07 -21.99 -2.44
CA ARG A 273 -16.40 -20.66 -1.89
C ARG A 273 -15.71 -20.29 -0.58
N LEU A 274 -15.24 -21.29 0.19
CA LEU A 274 -14.61 -21.11 1.49
C LEU A 274 -13.15 -21.59 1.53
N THR A 275 -12.62 -22.10 0.41
CA THR A 275 -11.30 -22.75 0.37
C THR A 275 -10.14 -21.79 0.21
N ARG A 276 -10.41 -20.53 -0.16
CA ARG A 276 -9.38 -19.50 -0.40
C ARG A 276 -9.77 -18.22 0.31
N GLY A 277 -9.06 -17.86 1.35
CA GLY A 277 -9.32 -16.69 2.17
C GLY A 277 -9.45 -15.39 1.36
N PHE A 278 -8.41 -14.63 1.26
CA PHE A 278 -8.39 -13.31 0.61
C PHE A 278 -8.80 -13.33 -0.87
N GLU A 279 -8.59 -14.44 -1.59
CA GLU A 279 -8.80 -14.59 -3.03
C GLU A 279 -10.18 -15.20 -3.38
N ASN A 280 -11.19 -15.05 -2.53
CA ASN A 280 -12.49 -15.66 -2.79
C ASN A 280 -13.26 -14.90 -3.86
N PHE A 281 -13.25 -15.42 -5.09
CA PHE A 281 -13.99 -14.93 -6.25
C PHE A 281 -15.40 -15.52 -6.38
N TYR A 282 -15.91 -16.20 -5.38
CA TYR A 282 -17.20 -16.85 -5.49
C TYR A 282 -18.31 -15.83 -5.74
N PHE A 283 -18.86 -15.87 -6.94
CA PHE A 283 -19.96 -14.99 -7.38
C PHE A 283 -21.32 -15.48 -6.90
N GLY A 284 -21.48 -16.76 -6.86
CA GLY A 284 -22.72 -17.42 -6.46
C GLY A 284 -23.36 -18.27 -7.58
N PHE A 285 -23.51 -19.56 -7.33
CA PHE A 285 -24.21 -20.44 -8.26
C PHE A 285 -25.68 -20.02 -8.47
N ALA A 286 -26.36 -19.65 -7.40
CA ALA A 286 -27.71 -19.13 -7.47
C ALA A 286 -27.80 -17.79 -8.22
N ALA A 287 -26.81 -16.92 -8.11
CA ALA A 287 -26.75 -15.68 -8.88
C ALA A 287 -26.64 -15.95 -10.38
N LEU A 288 -25.88 -16.98 -10.80
CA LEU A 288 -25.81 -17.39 -12.19
C LEU A 288 -27.20 -17.83 -12.71
N PHE A 289 -27.96 -18.60 -11.94
CA PHE A 289 -29.33 -18.94 -12.31
C PHE A 289 -30.20 -17.69 -12.50
N VAL A 290 -30.13 -16.74 -11.56
CA VAL A 290 -30.86 -15.47 -11.68
C VAL A 290 -30.46 -14.71 -12.96
N ILE A 291 -29.17 -14.70 -13.31
CA ILE A 291 -28.68 -14.07 -14.55
C ILE A 291 -29.23 -14.80 -15.79
N VAL A 292 -29.08 -16.12 -15.87
CA VAL A 292 -29.49 -16.92 -17.04
C VAL A 292 -31.00 -16.80 -17.25
N PHE A 293 -31.78 -17.05 -16.22
CA PHE A 293 -33.24 -16.90 -16.31
C PHE A 293 -33.64 -15.44 -16.61
N GLY A 294 -32.92 -14.46 -16.05
CA GLY A 294 -33.13 -13.03 -16.30
C GLY A 294 -32.85 -12.60 -17.73
N ILE A 295 -31.83 -13.17 -18.36
CA ILE A 295 -31.49 -12.91 -19.77
C ILE A 295 -32.53 -13.59 -20.71
N LEU A 296 -32.86 -14.85 -20.45
CA LEU A 296 -33.76 -15.64 -21.30
C LEU A 296 -35.21 -15.17 -21.20
N PHE A 297 -35.71 -14.95 -19.98
CA PHE A 297 -37.13 -14.70 -19.69
C PHE A 297 -37.41 -13.30 -19.18
N GLY A 298 -36.37 -12.50 -18.93
CA GLY A 298 -36.49 -11.14 -18.40
C GLY A 298 -37.10 -10.20 -19.42
N TYR A 299 -37.85 -9.19 -18.89
CA TYR A 299 -38.37 -8.11 -19.71
C TYR A 299 -37.26 -7.14 -20.13
N LYS A 300 -37.45 -6.46 -21.29
CA LYS A 300 -36.43 -5.53 -21.87
C LYS A 300 -35.79 -4.54 -20.89
N LYS A 301 -36.49 -4.13 -19.82
CA LYS A 301 -35.97 -3.21 -18.79
C LYS A 301 -35.01 -3.87 -17.81
N SER A 302 -35.22 -5.14 -17.48
CA SER A 302 -34.36 -5.87 -16.51
C SER A 302 -33.16 -6.54 -17.19
N ARG A 303 -33.21 -6.84 -18.49
CA ARG A 303 -32.13 -7.52 -19.21
C ARG A 303 -30.81 -6.78 -19.18
N THR A 304 -30.80 -5.45 -19.26
CA THR A 304 -29.57 -4.64 -19.27
C THR A 304 -28.68 -4.98 -18.08
N GLY A 305 -29.21 -5.01 -16.87
CA GLY A 305 -28.41 -5.30 -15.69
C GLY A 305 -27.99 -6.76 -15.57
N PHE A 306 -28.78 -7.71 -16.05
CA PHE A 306 -28.36 -9.12 -16.11
C PHE A 306 -27.23 -9.33 -17.11
N VAL A 307 -27.31 -8.72 -18.30
CA VAL A 307 -26.23 -8.77 -19.29
C VAL A 307 -24.98 -8.10 -18.76
N THR A 308 -25.11 -6.93 -18.12
CA THR A 308 -23.95 -6.25 -17.51
C THR A 308 -23.33 -7.08 -16.39
N GLY A 309 -24.14 -7.69 -15.53
CA GLY A 309 -23.66 -8.59 -14.48
C GLY A 309 -22.87 -9.78 -15.02
N LEU A 310 -23.35 -10.37 -16.14
CA LEU A 310 -22.60 -11.43 -16.84
C LEU A 310 -21.28 -10.94 -17.43
N ILE A 311 -21.27 -9.76 -18.07
CA ILE A 311 -20.05 -9.15 -18.60
C ILE A 311 -19.03 -8.95 -17.49
N ILE A 312 -19.45 -8.39 -16.35
CA ILE A 312 -18.55 -8.17 -15.21
C ILE A 312 -18.04 -9.51 -14.65
N LEU A 313 -18.89 -10.53 -14.56
CA LEU A 313 -18.46 -11.87 -14.16
C LEU A 313 -17.38 -12.42 -15.09
N LEU A 314 -17.55 -12.27 -16.41
CA LEU A 314 -16.56 -12.69 -17.40
C LEU A 314 -15.28 -11.86 -17.32
N MET A 315 -15.37 -10.58 -16.98
CA MET A 315 -14.19 -9.72 -16.78
C MET A 315 -13.29 -10.18 -15.61
N THR A 316 -13.82 -10.90 -14.62
CA THR A 316 -13.03 -11.40 -13.49
C THR A 316 -12.25 -12.68 -13.82
N THR A 317 -12.39 -13.21 -15.02
CA THR A 317 -11.78 -14.49 -15.44
C THR A 317 -10.39 -14.31 -16.04
N LYS A 318 -9.55 -15.35 -15.92
CA LYS A 318 -8.20 -15.39 -16.53
C LYS A 318 -8.22 -15.11 -18.04
N SER A 319 -9.27 -15.48 -18.75
CA SER A 319 -9.40 -15.19 -20.18
C SER A 319 -9.50 -13.68 -20.47
N ALA A 320 -10.11 -12.92 -19.57
CA ALA A 320 -10.21 -11.45 -19.71
C ALA A 320 -8.89 -10.75 -19.38
N TYR A 321 -8.04 -11.35 -18.55
CA TYR A 321 -6.73 -10.80 -18.17
C TYR A 321 -5.87 -10.49 -19.40
N VAL A 322 -5.87 -11.36 -20.42
CA VAL A 322 -5.10 -11.17 -21.65
C VAL A 322 -5.37 -9.81 -22.31
N VAL A 323 -6.61 -9.31 -22.19
CA VAL A 323 -7.00 -8.00 -22.75
C VAL A 323 -6.83 -6.89 -21.70
N LEU A 324 -7.28 -7.14 -20.48
CA LEU A 324 -7.35 -6.10 -19.44
C LEU A 324 -5.98 -5.63 -18.96
N LYS A 325 -4.95 -6.49 -18.97
CA LYS A 325 -3.58 -6.13 -18.60
C LYS A 325 -2.98 -5.00 -19.45
N HIS A 326 -3.49 -4.77 -20.64
CA HIS A 326 -3.01 -3.72 -21.57
C HIS A 326 -3.75 -2.38 -21.38
N LEU A 327 -4.77 -2.32 -20.53
CA LEU A 327 -5.49 -1.08 -20.26
C LEU A 327 -4.73 -0.21 -19.26
N PRO A 328 -4.62 1.12 -19.50
CA PRO A 328 -4.01 2.04 -18.54
C PRO A 328 -4.71 1.96 -17.17
N GLY A 329 -3.92 1.85 -16.11
CA GLY A 329 -4.44 1.78 -14.74
C GLY A 329 -5.02 0.41 -14.36
N SER A 330 -4.84 -0.62 -15.19
CA SER A 330 -5.32 -1.98 -14.90
C SER A 330 -4.70 -2.57 -13.63
N GLN A 331 -3.46 -2.20 -13.30
CA GLN A 331 -2.76 -2.61 -12.08
C GLN A 331 -3.49 -2.19 -10.79
N TYR A 332 -4.40 -1.22 -10.86
CA TYR A 332 -5.21 -0.79 -9.70
C TYR A 332 -6.57 -1.50 -9.61
N LEU A 333 -6.89 -2.41 -10.54
CA LEU A 333 -8.18 -3.07 -10.61
C LEU A 333 -8.18 -4.42 -9.87
N TRP A 334 -8.73 -4.44 -8.66
CA TRP A 334 -8.96 -5.64 -7.88
C TRP A 334 -10.24 -6.34 -8.34
N MET A 335 -10.12 -7.34 -9.21
CA MET A 335 -11.23 -7.96 -9.91
C MET A 335 -12.30 -8.55 -8.99
N LEU A 336 -11.91 -9.14 -7.85
CA LEU A 336 -12.85 -9.69 -6.89
C LEU A 336 -13.85 -8.63 -6.36
N ARG A 337 -13.44 -7.36 -6.31
CA ARG A 337 -14.28 -6.26 -5.82
C ARG A 337 -15.41 -5.88 -6.78
N PHE A 338 -15.31 -6.23 -8.06
CA PHE A 338 -16.40 -6.07 -9.02
C PHE A 338 -17.58 -6.98 -8.74
N ILE A 339 -17.40 -8.06 -7.98
CA ILE A 339 -18.47 -9.04 -7.72
C ILE A 339 -19.63 -8.41 -6.94
N SER A 340 -19.36 -7.64 -5.89
CA SER A 340 -20.39 -6.93 -5.12
C SER A 340 -21.15 -5.90 -5.97
N ILE A 341 -20.46 -5.26 -6.93
CA ILE A 341 -21.06 -4.31 -7.89
C ILE A 341 -22.00 -5.06 -8.85
N ALA A 342 -21.52 -6.16 -9.41
CA ALA A 342 -22.32 -7.01 -10.31
C ALA A 342 -23.55 -7.57 -9.58
N LEU A 343 -23.39 -8.11 -8.36
CA LEU A 343 -24.50 -8.60 -7.54
C LEU A 343 -25.53 -7.49 -7.29
N SER A 344 -25.10 -6.26 -6.97
CA SER A 344 -26.01 -5.13 -6.82
C SER A 344 -26.83 -4.88 -8.09
N MET A 345 -26.21 -4.91 -9.29
CA MET A 345 -26.90 -4.73 -10.57
C MET A 345 -27.88 -5.88 -10.88
N ILE A 346 -27.49 -7.12 -10.59
CA ILE A 346 -28.31 -8.32 -10.81
C ILE A 346 -29.56 -8.27 -9.89
N LEU A 347 -29.35 -8.02 -8.61
CA LEU A 347 -30.44 -7.93 -7.63
C LEU A 347 -31.40 -6.78 -7.93
N MET A 348 -30.86 -5.64 -8.41
CA MET A 348 -31.67 -4.51 -8.89
C MET A 348 -32.53 -4.93 -10.11
N SER A 349 -31.95 -5.66 -11.05
CA SER A 349 -32.64 -6.19 -12.22
C SER A 349 -33.69 -7.22 -11.84
N PHE A 350 -33.43 -8.03 -10.82
CA PHE A 350 -34.39 -8.98 -10.27
C PHE A 350 -35.61 -8.25 -9.66
N LEU A 351 -35.41 -7.13 -8.98
CA LEU A 351 -36.50 -6.26 -8.50
C LEU A 351 -37.31 -5.64 -9.65
N MET A 352 -36.66 -5.35 -10.78
CA MET A 352 -37.32 -4.75 -11.96
C MET A 352 -38.09 -5.75 -12.81
N TRP A 353 -37.97 -7.02 -12.57
CA TRP A 353 -38.56 -8.08 -13.40
C TRP A 353 -40.08 -8.24 -13.15
N ASP A 354 -40.91 -7.45 -13.83
CA ASP A 354 -42.32 -7.32 -13.55
C ASP A 354 -43.20 -8.55 -13.86
N ARG A 355 -42.83 -9.34 -14.84
CA ARG A 355 -43.61 -10.46 -15.35
C ARG A 355 -43.23 -11.83 -14.78
N LEU A 356 -42.44 -11.86 -13.73
CA LEU A 356 -41.98 -13.10 -13.11
C LEU A 356 -43.12 -13.79 -12.36
N LYS A 357 -43.36 -15.07 -12.66
CA LYS A 357 -44.37 -15.88 -11.97
C LYS A 357 -43.94 -16.07 -10.51
N LYS A 358 -44.88 -16.00 -9.57
CA LYS A 358 -44.62 -16.14 -8.13
C LYS A 358 -43.84 -17.40 -7.76
N PRO A 359 -44.15 -18.63 -8.31
CA PRO A 359 -43.36 -19.82 -7.99
C PRO A 359 -41.90 -19.68 -8.36
N LEU A 360 -41.60 -19.07 -9.53
CA LEU A 360 -40.22 -18.83 -9.99
C LEU A 360 -39.49 -17.81 -9.11
N VAL A 361 -40.18 -16.76 -8.64
CA VAL A 361 -39.60 -15.83 -7.67
C VAL A 361 -39.23 -16.57 -6.38
N LEU A 362 -40.15 -17.38 -5.88
CA LEU A 362 -39.93 -18.15 -4.66
C LEU A 362 -38.74 -19.13 -4.82
N MET A 363 -38.71 -19.86 -5.95
CA MET A 363 -37.61 -20.77 -6.24
C MET A 363 -36.24 -20.05 -6.27
N LEU A 364 -36.14 -18.92 -6.96
CA LEU A 364 -34.88 -18.13 -7.03
C LEU A 364 -34.51 -17.57 -5.65
N CYS A 365 -35.47 -17.14 -4.85
CA CYS A 365 -35.22 -16.71 -3.47
C CYS A 365 -34.70 -17.87 -2.59
N VAL A 366 -35.28 -19.05 -2.71
CA VAL A 366 -34.81 -20.24 -1.97
C VAL A 366 -33.39 -20.61 -2.40
N LEU A 367 -33.10 -20.60 -3.71
CA LEU A 367 -31.75 -20.87 -4.20
C LEU A 367 -30.72 -19.85 -3.70
N LEU A 368 -31.05 -18.54 -3.72
CA LEU A 368 -30.18 -17.50 -3.17
C LEU A 368 -29.93 -17.68 -1.67
N ALA A 369 -30.95 -18.00 -0.89
CA ALA A 369 -30.78 -18.26 0.53
C ALA A 369 -29.95 -19.51 0.79
N ALA A 370 -30.21 -20.60 0.09
CA ALA A 370 -29.44 -21.85 0.20
C ALA A 370 -27.96 -21.68 -0.16
N ASP A 371 -27.69 -20.87 -1.17
CA ASP A 371 -26.32 -20.56 -1.60
C ASP A 371 -25.56 -19.65 -0.61
N THR A 372 -26.30 -18.85 0.15
CA THR A 372 -25.74 -17.90 1.12
C THR A 372 -25.47 -18.51 2.50
N ILE A 373 -26.32 -19.43 2.96
CA ILE A 373 -26.27 -20.01 4.33
C ILE A 373 -24.88 -20.58 4.69
N PRO A 374 -24.22 -21.41 3.86
CA PRO A 374 -22.92 -21.96 4.23
C PRO A 374 -21.82 -20.91 4.43
N SER A 375 -21.93 -19.74 3.80
CA SER A 375 -20.95 -18.66 3.96
C SER A 375 -21.09 -17.93 5.31
N LEU A 376 -22.15 -18.17 6.05
CA LEU A 376 -22.34 -17.58 7.40
C LEU A 376 -21.28 -18.07 8.40
N SER A 377 -20.62 -19.21 8.15
CA SER A 377 -19.49 -19.68 8.96
C SER A 377 -18.33 -18.67 9.01
N LEU A 378 -18.17 -17.83 7.99
CA LEU A 378 -17.18 -16.75 7.98
C LEU A 378 -17.36 -15.75 9.14
N ILE A 379 -18.59 -15.61 9.66
CA ILE A 379 -18.88 -14.69 10.78
C ILE A 379 -18.26 -15.21 12.08
N VAL A 380 -18.16 -16.52 12.26
CA VAL A 380 -17.60 -17.16 13.46
C VAL A 380 -16.09 -17.43 13.34
N GLY A 381 -15.50 -17.09 12.21
CA GLY A 381 -14.05 -17.20 12.03
C GLY A 381 -13.51 -18.61 11.79
N GLU A 382 -14.37 -19.58 11.44
CA GLU A 382 -13.95 -20.97 11.17
C GLU A 382 -12.95 -21.11 10.00
N HIS A 383 -12.85 -20.10 9.16
CA HIS A 383 -11.97 -20.04 7.99
C HIS A 383 -10.95 -18.91 8.09
N ASN A 384 -10.62 -18.51 9.33
CA ASN A 384 -9.55 -17.56 9.55
C ASN A 384 -8.24 -18.14 9.00
N ASP A 385 -7.52 -17.33 8.26
CA ASP A 385 -6.16 -17.63 7.85
C ASP A 385 -5.31 -17.96 9.08
N VAL A 386 -4.52 -19.02 9.01
CA VAL A 386 -3.62 -19.45 10.09
C VAL A 386 -2.71 -18.31 10.53
N SER A 387 -2.25 -17.49 9.59
CA SER A 387 -1.44 -16.30 9.86
C SER A 387 -2.14 -15.28 10.77
N VAL A 388 -3.47 -15.20 10.74
CA VAL A 388 -4.26 -14.33 11.63
C VAL A 388 -4.42 -14.96 13.02
N GLN A 389 -4.59 -16.26 13.10
CA GLN A 389 -4.58 -16.96 14.38
C GLN A 389 -3.21 -16.85 15.07
N GLU A 390 -2.13 -16.95 14.33
CA GLU A 390 -0.77 -16.71 14.84
C GLU A 390 -0.60 -15.27 15.34
N ARG A 391 -1.07 -14.28 14.57
CA ARG A 391 -1.06 -12.86 14.97
C ARG A 391 -1.87 -12.60 16.24
N MET A 392 -2.98 -13.29 16.42
CA MET A 392 -3.83 -13.13 17.59
C MET A 392 -3.34 -13.97 18.78
N SER A 393 -2.64 -15.11 18.55
CA SER A 393 -1.98 -15.87 19.59
C SER A 393 -0.75 -15.13 20.15
N ALA A 394 -0.02 -14.38 19.33
CA ALA A 394 1.01 -13.46 19.82
C ALA A 394 0.45 -12.40 20.79
N ARG A 395 -0.84 -12.02 20.65
CA ARG A 395 -1.56 -11.21 21.64
C ARG A 395 -1.87 -11.96 22.92
N GLN A 396 -2.13 -13.25 22.85
CA GLN A 396 -2.38 -14.12 24.01
C GLN A 396 -1.08 -14.52 24.71
N ASP A 397 0.00 -14.62 23.96
CA ASP A 397 1.36 -14.80 24.47
C ASP A 397 1.93 -13.45 24.91
N SER A 398 1.23 -12.86 25.85
CA SER A 398 1.32 -11.43 26.23
C SER A 398 2.69 -11.00 26.79
N THR A 399 3.57 -11.95 27.14
CA THR A 399 4.87 -11.62 27.73
C THR A 399 5.80 -10.91 26.75
N LEU A 400 5.90 -11.40 25.50
CA LEU A 400 6.78 -10.81 24.49
C LEU A 400 6.36 -9.37 24.13
N ILE A 401 5.06 -9.13 23.88
CA ILE A 401 4.52 -7.79 23.58
C ILE A 401 4.68 -6.88 24.80
N SER A 402 4.35 -7.35 25.99
CA SER A 402 4.49 -6.58 27.23
C SER A 402 5.95 -6.23 27.51
N ASN A 403 6.89 -7.16 27.25
CA ASN A 403 8.31 -6.91 27.44
C ASN A 403 8.85 -5.94 26.37
N ALA A 404 8.42 -6.08 25.11
CA ALA A 404 8.76 -5.13 24.06
C ALA A 404 8.28 -3.72 24.42
N GLN A 405 7.04 -3.57 24.91
CA GLN A 405 6.49 -2.29 25.36
C GLN A 405 7.21 -1.76 26.61
N ALA A 406 7.69 -2.62 27.50
CA ALA A 406 8.37 -2.21 28.72
C ALA A 406 9.80 -1.72 28.49
N VAL A 407 10.52 -2.28 27.50
CA VAL A 407 11.91 -1.90 27.21
C VAL A 407 12.01 -0.79 26.17
N THR A 408 11.07 -0.74 25.21
CA THR A 408 11.08 0.27 24.15
C THR A 408 10.72 1.63 24.69
N LYS A 409 11.59 2.61 24.50
CA LYS A 409 11.38 3.99 24.94
C LYS A 409 10.87 4.87 23.80
N GLN A 410 11.36 4.69 22.59
CA GLN A 410 11.01 5.52 21.47
C GLN A 410 10.28 4.73 20.35
N ARG A 411 10.90 3.69 19.78
CA ARG A 411 10.31 2.98 18.64
C ARG A 411 10.76 1.53 18.57
N LEU A 412 9.86 0.68 18.04
CA LEU A 412 10.09 -0.74 17.80
C LEU A 412 10.11 -1.03 16.29
N ALA A 413 11.18 -1.63 15.80
CA ALA A 413 11.21 -2.22 14.47
C ALA A 413 10.63 -3.64 14.49
N LEU A 414 9.80 -3.96 13.51
CA LEU A 414 9.19 -5.28 13.32
C LEU A 414 9.81 -5.96 12.10
N MET A 415 10.74 -6.91 12.33
CA MET A 415 11.38 -7.71 11.28
C MET A 415 10.65 -9.05 11.14
N ASP A 416 9.49 -9.02 10.50
CA ASP A 416 8.59 -10.17 10.37
C ASP A 416 7.95 -10.28 8.99
N GLU A 417 8.45 -9.53 7.99
CA GLU A 417 7.85 -9.36 6.66
C GLU A 417 6.37 -9.00 6.69
N SER A 418 5.95 -8.27 7.72
CA SER A 418 4.55 -7.89 7.93
C SER A 418 3.62 -9.06 8.26
N ILE A 419 4.11 -10.18 8.72
CA ILE A 419 3.24 -11.26 9.21
C ILE A 419 2.48 -10.79 10.44
N LEU A 420 3.18 -10.15 11.40
CA LEU A 420 2.52 -9.36 12.44
C LEU A 420 2.05 -8.00 11.90
N GLY A 421 2.77 -7.41 10.94
CA GLY A 421 2.42 -6.24 10.17
C GLY A 421 1.58 -5.20 10.91
N ALA A 422 0.43 -4.85 10.31
CA ALA A 422 -0.53 -3.95 10.93
C ALA A 422 -1.04 -4.43 12.30
N THR A 423 -1.17 -5.74 12.52
CA THR A 423 -1.61 -6.30 13.80
C THR A 423 -0.53 -6.13 14.86
N GLY A 424 0.73 -6.41 14.55
CA GLY A 424 1.85 -6.21 15.47
C GLY A 424 2.03 -4.74 15.83
N SER A 425 2.04 -3.87 14.84
CA SER A 425 2.13 -2.42 15.04
C SER A 425 0.97 -1.90 15.88
N TRP A 426 -0.26 -2.37 15.63
CA TRP A 426 -1.42 -2.00 16.44
C TRP A 426 -1.28 -2.48 17.88
N LEU A 427 -0.82 -3.71 18.12
CA LEU A 427 -0.64 -4.25 19.48
C LEU A 427 0.37 -3.44 20.28
N VAL A 428 1.49 -3.04 19.70
CA VAL A 428 2.51 -2.26 20.41
C VAL A 428 2.14 -0.79 20.55
N SER A 429 1.34 -0.24 19.63
CA SER A 429 0.95 1.19 19.65
C SER A 429 -0.26 1.50 20.51
N ASP A 430 -1.19 0.54 20.72
CA ASP A 430 -2.48 0.82 21.36
C ASP A 430 -2.81 -0.08 22.56
N TYR A 431 -2.01 -1.11 22.83
CA TYR A 431 -2.30 -2.10 23.85
C TYR A 431 -1.42 -1.95 25.09
N GLY A 432 -2.02 -1.55 26.21
CA GLY A 432 -1.32 -1.42 27.48
C GLY A 432 -0.49 -0.15 27.58
N ASN A 433 0.83 -0.25 27.40
CA ASN A 433 1.78 0.86 27.37
C ASN A 433 2.24 1.10 25.92
N PRO A 434 1.58 1.98 25.15
CA PRO A 434 1.81 2.12 23.74
C PRO A 434 3.22 2.64 23.42
N VAL A 435 3.82 2.08 22.37
CA VAL A 435 5.09 2.53 21.77
C VAL A 435 4.92 2.71 20.27
N ASP A 436 5.71 3.59 19.68
CA ASP A 436 5.72 3.81 18.25
C ASP A 436 6.37 2.61 17.53
N ALA A 437 5.98 2.36 16.28
CA ALA A 437 6.52 1.28 15.46
C ALA A 437 7.01 1.79 14.10
N THR A 438 8.15 1.30 13.63
CA THR A 438 8.65 1.62 12.27
C THR A 438 7.75 1.04 11.20
N PHE A 439 7.04 -0.04 11.49
CA PHE A 439 6.11 -0.69 10.59
C PHE A 439 4.64 -0.37 10.92
N GLY A 440 3.74 -0.58 9.96
CA GLY A 440 2.29 -0.41 10.10
C GLY A 440 1.54 -0.98 8.90
N ALA A 441 0.33 -0.51 8.65
CA ALA A 441 -0.41 -0.79 7.42
C ALA A 441 -0.59 0.47 6.57
N GLY A 442 -0.79 0.28 5.24
CA GLY A 442 -0.93 1.43 4.34
C GLY A 442 0.42 2.07 4.00
N ARG A 443 1.40 1.23 3.79
CA ARG A 443 2.78 1.59 3.42
C ARG A 443 2.88 2.57 2.25
N GLU A 444 1.91 2.58 1.36
CA GLU A 444 1.81 3.48 0.20
C GLU A 444 1.70 4.97 0.59
N ALA A 445 1.26 5.25 1.82
CA ALA A 445 1.15 6.61 2.34
C ALA A 445 2.37 7.04 3.17
N ALA A 446 3.36 6.17 3.33
CA ALA A 446 4.52 6.39 4.18
C ALA A 446 5.75 6.81 3.37
N ASN A 447 6.33 7.96 3.67
CA ASN A 447 7.55 8.43 3.00
C ASN A 447 8.75 7.52 3.30
N THR A 448 8.78 6.89 4.49
CA THR A 448 9.80 5.92 4.89
C THR A 448 9.55 4.49 4.37
N SER A 449 8.57 4.28 3.50
CA SER A 449 8.26 2.94 2.96
C SER A 449 9.44 2.29 2.25
N THR A 450 10.25 3.06 1.52
CA THR A 450 11.47 2.57 0.86
C THR A 450 12.52 2.12 1.87
N ASN A 451 12.70 2.86 2.96
CA ASN A 451 13.62 2.49 4.04
C ASN A 451 13.26 1.13 4.63
N ILE A 452 11.96 0.88 4.86
CA ILE A 452 11.45 -0.39 5.40
C ILE A 452 11.64 -1.54 4.39
N VAL A 453 11.37 -1.29 3.10
CA VAL A 453 11.63 -2.29 2.04
C VAL A 453 13.12 -2.64 1.99
N ASN A 454 14.00 -1.66 2.16
CA ASN A 454 15.45 -1.88 2.19
C ASN A 454 15.87 -2.68 3.42
N LEU A 455 15.29 -2.43 4.61
CA LEU A 455 15.53 -3.26 5.79
C LEU A 455 15.16 -4.73 5.55
N ASN A 456 13.98 -4.98 4.99
CA ASN A 456 13.53 -6.35 4.71
C ASN A 456 14.43 -7.03 3.64
N LYS A 457 14.85 -6.28 2.61
CA LYS A 457 15.77 -6.79 1.59
C LYS A 457 17.13 -7.14 2.20
N ALA A 458 17.71 -6.25 3.00
CA ALA A 458 18.97 -6.48 3.69
C ALA A 458 18.88 -7.67 4.65
N PHE A 459 17.77 -7.79 5.38
CA PHE A 459 17.54 -8.94 6.26
C PHE A 459 17.49 -10.24 5.47
N ALA A 460 16.81 -10.27 4.32
CA ALA A 460 16.73 -11.44 3.45
C ALA A 460 18.10 -11.83 2.86
N GLN A 461 18.99 -10.86 2.63
CA GLN A 461 20.34 -11.07 2.11
C GLN A 461 21.39 -11.41 3.20
N GLY A 462 21.03 -11.29 4.49
CA GLY A 462 21.97 -11.51 5.60
C GLY A 462 22.81 -10.29 5.97
N ASP A 463 22.54 -9.11 5.36
CA ASP A 463 23.24 -7.85 5.64
C ASP A 463 22.82 -7.25 7.00
N PHE A 464 23.00 -8.01 8.08
CA PHE A 464 22.45 -7.67 9.41
C PHE A 464 23.09 -6.43 10.04
N LEU A 465 24.35 -6.12 9.73
CA LEU A 465 24.97 -4.87 10.18
C LEU A 465 24.20 -3.66 9.65
N TYR A 466 23.86 -3.69 8.35
CA TYR A 466 23.02 -2.66 7.76
C TYR A 466 21.65 -2.59 8.45
N VAL A 467 21.02 -3.74 8.71
CA VAL A 467 19.69 -3.80 9.35
C VAL A 467 19.72 -3.07 10.69
N PHE A 468 20.62 -3.44 11.62
CA PHE A 468 20.67 -2.83 12.95
C PHE A 468 21.13 -1.37 12.92
N ASP A 469 22.09 -1.03 12.06
CA ASP A 469 22.54 0.35 11.88
C ASP A 469 21.42 1.26 11.36
N ARG A 470 20.63 0.80 10.39
CA ARG A 470 19.50 1.57 9.84
C ARG A 470 18.29 1.59 10.78
N CYS A 471 18.06 0.54 11.58
CA CYS A 471 17.09 0.61 12.67
C CYS A 471 17.45 1.75 13.64
N LEU A 472 18.73 1.90 13.99
CA LEU A 472 19.18 3.01 14.83
C LEU A 472 18.96 4.37 14.15
N GLU A 473 19.22 4.49 12.84
CA GLU A 473 18.96 5.70 12.06
C GLU A 473 17.47 6.07 12.03
N LEU A 474 16.59 5.06 11.97
CA LEU A 474 15.14 5.21 12.01
C LEU A 474 14.59 5.47 13.42
N GLY A 475 15.43 5.41 14.45
CA GLY A 475 15.05 5.70 15.82
C GLY A 475 14.48 4.51 16.58
N ASP A 476 14.76 3.30 16.10
CA ASP A 476 14.35 2.09 16.78
C ASP A 476 15.34 1.74 17.88
N ASP A 477 14.89 1.80 19.12
CA ASP A 477 15.68 1.32 20.27
C ASP A 477 15.37 -0.14 20.60
N SER A 478 14.38 -0.72 19.93
CA SER A 478 14.06 -2.15 20.01
C SER A 478 13.82 -2.74 18.62
N VAL A 479 14.21 -4.00 18.43
CA VAL A 479 14.02 -4.75 17.18
C VAL A 479 13.44 -6.12 17.50
N LEU A 480 12.26 -6.42 16.96
CA LEU A 480 11.59 -7.71 17.08
C LEU A 480 11.78 -8.51 15.80
N VAL A 481 12.48 -9.63 15.88
CA VAL A 481 12.81 -10.49 14.74
C VAL A 481 12.04 -11.80 14.80
N LYS A 482 11.38 -12.17 13.70
CA LYS A 482 10.72 -13.47 13.56
C LYS A 482 11.75 -14.54 13.14
N LYS A 483 11.92 -15.58 13.94
CA LYS A 483 12.93 -16.63 13.70
C LYS A 483 12.73 -17.40 12.40
N SER A 484 11.50 -17.69 12.01
CA SER A 484 11.24 -18.41 10.77
C SER A 484 11.73 -17.69 9.50
N LEU A 485 12.00 -16.38 9.58
CA LEU A 485 12.61 -15.65 8.46
C LEU A 485 14.10 -16.03 8.29
N LEU A 486 14.82 -16.31 9.38
CA LEU A 486 16.20 -16.79 9.29
C LEU A 486 16.25 -18.14 8.55
N GLU A 487 15.34 -19.05 8.89
CA GLU A 487 15.22 -20.35 8.22
C GLU A 487 14.80 -20.18 6.75
N GLN A 488 13.84 -19.31 6.49
CA GLN A 488 13.32 -19.03 5.14
C GLN A 488 14.41 -18.54 4.17
N TYR A 489 15.31 -17.69 4.67
CA TYR A 489 16.39 -17.11 3.88
C TYR A 489 17.72 -17.83 4.04
N ASN A 490 17.75 -18.93 4.79
CA ASN A 490 18.96 -19.68 5.11
C ASN A 490 20.05 -18.84 5.80
N ASN A 491 19.62 -17.91 6.66
CA ASN A 491 20.49 -16.98 7.38
C ASN A 491 20.86 -17.53 8.77
N SER A 492 22.05 -17.17 9.26
CA SER A 492 22.60 -17.60 10.54
C SER A 492 22.08 -16.74 11.70
N LEU A 493 21.67 -17.37 12.80
CA LEU A 493 21.35 -16.68 14.04
C LEU A 493 22.62 -16.07 14.68
N ASP A 494 23.76 -16.74 14.56
CA ASP A 494 25.03 -16.27 15.13
C ASP A 494 25.48 -14.97 14.45
N ASP A 495 25.30 -14.86 13.13
CA ASP A 495 25.63 -13.64 12.39
C ASP A 495 24.69 -12.49 12.75
N LEU A 496 23.39 -12.78 12.93
CA LEU A 496 22.42 -11.80 13.42
C LEU A 496 22.82 -11.28 14.82
N GLU A 497 23.22 -12.17 15.74
CA GLU A 497 23.66 -11.79 17.08
C GLU A 497 24.98 -11.02 17.07
N ALA A 498 25.95 -11.42 16.24
CA ALA A 498 27.20 -10.70 16.06
C ALA A 498 26.95 -9.26 15.56
N ALA A 499 26.12 -9.10 14.54
CA ALA A 499 25.76 -7.80 14.00
C ALA A 499 25.02 -6.93 15.02
N SER A 500 24.04 -7.48 15.74
CA SER A 500 23.31 -6.76 16.78
C SER A 500 24.24 -6.21 17.86
N ASN A 501 25.16 -7.05 18.35
CA ASN A 501 26.14 -6.66 19.36
C ASN A 501 27.13 -5.60 18.85
N THR A 502 27.56 -5.69 17.58
CA THR A 502 28.46 -4.71 16.96
C THR A 502 27.84 -3.30 16.93
N VAL A 503 26.56 -3.21 16.61
CA VAL A 503 25.82 -1.93 16.61
C VAL A 503 25.47 -1.48 18.04
N GLY A 504 25.40 -2.39 19.00
CA GLY A 504 25.12 -2.12 20.41
C GLY A 504 23.78 -2.62 20.93
N TYR A 505 22.99 -3.31 20.09
CA TYR A 505 21.77 -3.97 20.53
C TYR A 505 22.10 -5.27 21.29
N LYS A 506 21.34 -5.53 22.34
CA LYS A 506 21.47 -6.74 23.16
C LYS A 506 20.18 -7.54 23.12
N ARG A 507 20.29 -8.85 23.03
CA ARG A 507 19.13 -9.74 23.16
C ARG A 507 18.54 -9.63 24.56
N VAL A 508 17.26 -9.24 24.63
CA VAL A 508 16.51 -9.13 25.88
C VAL A 508 15.71 -10.38 26.16
N GLU A 509 15.04 -10.91 25.15
CA GLU A 509 14.17 -12.07 25.26
C GLU A 509 14.16 -12.88 23.96
N GLN A 510 13.88 -14.16 24.10
CA GLN A 510 13.70 -15.08 22.99
C GLN A 510 12.66 -16.14 23.38
N ASN A 511 11.68 -16.34 22.51
CA ASN A 511 10.77 -17.47 22.59
C ASN A 511 10.96 -18.42 21.38
N ASN A 512 10.00 -19.32 21.12
CA ASN A 512 10.09 -20.25 19.98
C ASN A 512 10.06 -19.52 18.63
N ASP A 513 9.31 -18.41 18.53
CA ASP A 513 8.96 -17.78 17.26
C ASP A 513 9.70 -16.45 17.04
N TYR A 514 10.10 -15.75 18.10
CA TYR A 514 10.65 -14.39 18.04
C TYR A 514 11.88 -14.18 18.91
N ILE A 515 12.69 -13.16 18.56
CA ILE A 515 13.81 -12.62 19.31
C ILE A 515 13.60 -11.12 19.45
N LEU A 516 13.73 -10.60 20.67
CA LEU A 516 13.69 -9.18 20.99
C LEU A 516 15.10 -8.68 21.31
N TYR A 517 15.55 -7.71 20.54
CA TYR A 517 16.79 -6.95 20.78
C TYR A 517 16.46 -5.55 21.27
N HIS A 518 17.32 -4.98 22.10
CA HIS A 518 17.17 -3.61 22.63
C HIS A 518 18.53 -2.95 22.83
N ILE A 519 18.57 -1.63 22.58
CA ILE A 519 19.70 -0.75 22.89
C ILE A 519 19.25 0.34 23.89
N ASP A 520 20.04 0.58 24.96
CA ASP A 520 19.68 1.56 25.97
C ASP A 520 19.89 2.99 25.44
N THR A 521 18.82 3.79 25.48
CA THR A 521 18.76 5.14 24.90
C THR A 521 18.07 6.11 25.84
N PRO A 522 18.17 7.44 25.61
CA PRO A 522 17.26 8.41 26.23
C PRO A 522 15.80 8.15 25.85
N ASP A 523 14.84 8.68 26.61
CA ASP A 523 13.40 8.50 26.35
C ASP A 523 12.94 9.11 25.00
N SER A 524 13.58 10.18 24.56
CA SER A 524 13.40 10.75 23.23
C SER A 524 14.74 11.22 22.71
N TRP A 525 15.09 10.81 21.51
CA TRP A 525 16.40 11.02 20.95
C TRP A 525 16.40 11.15 19.44
N GLY A 526 17.48 11.70 18.93
CA GLY A 526 17.80 11.74 17.52
C GLY A 526 19.23 11.26 17.28
N VAL A 527 19.66 11.29 16.03
CA VAL A 527 20.96 10.78 15.61
C VAL A 527 21.74 11.85 14.86
N VAL A 528 22.99 12.05 15.23
CA VAL A 528 23.97 12.76 14.42
C VAL A 528 24.83 11.69 13.75
N SER A 529 24.82 11.66 12.41
CA SER A 529 25.56 10.65 11.62
C SER A 529 26.64 11.32 10.79
N SER A 530 27.77 10.64 10.68
CA SER A 530 28.85 10.98 9.75
C SER A 530 29.18 9.73 8.93
N TYR A 531 28.90 9.81 7.65
CA TYR A 531 29.22 8.76 6.70
C TYR A 531 30.58 8.99 6.06
N ARG A 532 31.26 7.91 5.73
CA ARG A 532 32.54 7.97 5.04
C ARG A 532 32.38 8.30 3.56
N ALA A 533 31.36 7.73 2.93
CA ALA A 533 31.11 7.83 1.52
C ALA A 533 29.64 8.07 1.20
N LEU A 534 29.37 8.53 -0.02
CA LEU A 534 28.03 8.70 -0.59
C LEU A 534 27.90 7.84 -1.85
N ALA A 535 26.81 7.12 -2.00
CA ALA A 535 26.46 6.40 -3.22
C ALA A 535 25.29 7.10 -3.95
N ILE A 536 25.48 7.40 -5.23
CA ILE A 536 24.53 8.09 -6.11
C ILE A 536 24.05 7.13 -7.19
N GLY A 537 22.74 7.05 -7.39
CA GLY A 537 22.09 6.28 -8.45
C GLY A 537 21.26 5.10 -7.95
N SER A 538 20.58 4.45 -8.86
CA SER A 538 19.65 3.35 -8.57
C SER A 538 20.29 2.13 -7.90
N GLY A 539 21.60 1.94 -8.01
CA GLY A 539 22.38 0.90 -7.34
C GLY A 539 22.91 1.30 -5.95
N ALA A 540 22.69 2.54 -5.51
CA ALA A 540 23.24 3.09 -4.27
C ALA A 540 22.83 2.30 -3.02
N VAL A 541 21.59 1.87 -2.95
CA VAL A 541 21.07 1.06 -1.83
C VAL A 541 21.82 -0.27 -1.70
N THR A 542 22.12 -0.95 -2.81
CA THR A 542 22.87 -2.21 -2.80
C THR A 542 24.30 -2.00 -2.26
N ILE A 543 24.96 -0.90 -2.65
CA ILE A 543 26.27 -0.55 -2.11
C ILE A 543 26.19 -0.27 -0.60
N SER A 544 25.17 0.48 -0.17
CA SER A 544 24.98 0.80 1.25
C SER A 544 24.67 -0.43 2.11
N MET A 545 24.01 -1.45 1.58
CA MET A 545 23.77 -2.72 2.27
C MET A 545 25.08 -3.49 2.49
N GLN A 546 25.91 -3.56 1.44
CA GLN A 546 27.22 -4.22 1.50
C GLN A 546 28.26 -3.45 2.33
N PHE A 547 28.18 -2.13 2.31
CA PHE A 547 29.07 -1.22 3.02
C PHE A 547 28.26 -0.21 3.84
N PRO A 548 27.88 -0.52 5.09
CA PRO A 548 27.00 0.34 5.89
C PRO A 548 27.53 1.75 6.12
N ALA A 549 28.86 1.97 6.06
CA ALA A 549 29.50 3.28 6.14
C ALA A 549 29.21 4.21 4.93
N VAL A 550 28.49 3.72 3.92
CA VAL A 550 28.09 4.46 2.72
C VAL A 550 26.66 4.96 2.85
N GLU A 551 26.48 6.27 2.72
CA GLU A 551 25.18 6.92 2.68
C GLU A 551 24.55 6.74 1.29
N THR A 552 23.22 6.58 1.24
CA THR A 552 22.46 6.58 -0.03
C THR A 552 22.01 7.99 -0.35
N ALA A 553 22.30 8.46 -1.54
CA ALA A 553 21.93 9.79 -2.02
C ALA A 553 20.42 9.89 -2.31
N ASP A 554 19.85 11.09 -2.14
CA ASP A 554 18.43 11.36 -2.37
C ASP A 554 18.05 11.50 -3.86
N SER A 555 19.00 11.87 -4.74
CA SER A 555 18.81 11.95 -6.19
C SER A 555 19.79 11.05 -6.94
N ASP A 556 19.31 10.44 -8.01
CA ASP A 556 20.14 9.66 -8.94
C ASP A 556 20.85 10.55 -9.96
N ASN A 557 20.46 11.83 -10.08
CA ASN A 557 21.02 12.78 -11.04
C ASN A 557 22.24 13.50 -10.46
N LEU A 558 23.42 13.28 -11.07
CA LEU A 558 24.67 13.87 -10.59
C LEU A 558 24.70 15.41 -10.70
N ASN A 559 23.93 16.02 -11.62
CA ASN A 559 23.84 17.47 -11.73
C ASN A 559 23.00 18.14 -10.63
N ASP A 560 22.28 17.35 -9.80
CA ASP A 560 21.56 17.87 -8.63
C ASP A 560 22.48 18.19 -7.45
N TYR A 561 23.76 17.76 -7.52
CA TYR A 561 24.72 17.91 -6.43
C TYR A 561 25.76 18.99 -6.75
N THR A 562 26.14 19.73 -5.74
CA THR A 562 27.23 20.70 -5.80
C THR A 562 28.58 20.05 -5.40
N TYR A 563 29.66 20.67 -5.82
CA TYR A 563 30.99 20.25 -5.38
C TYR A 563 31.14 20.32 -3.85
N GLU A 564 30.60 21.36 -3.24
CA GLU A 564 30.66 21.59 -1.79
C GLU A 564 29.98 20.47 -1.00
N GLU A 565 28.87 19.97 -1.49
CA GLU A 565 28.15 18.83 -0.87
C GLU A 565 28.97 17.54 -1.00
N LEU A 566 29.47 17.23 -2.19
CA LEU A 566 30.16 15.96 -2.42
C LEU A 566 31.59 15.94 -1.86
N SER A 567 32.27 17.09 -1.78
CA SER A 567 33.62 17.18 -1.23
C SER A 567 33.72 16.94 0.28
N GLY A 568 32.55 16.88 0.97
CA GLY A 568 32.48 16.49 2.38
C GLY A 568 32.74 15.00 2.63
N TYR A 569 32.61 14.16 1.62
CA TYR A 569 32.86 12.72 1.68
C TYR A 569 34.29 12.39 1.23
N LYS A 570 34.85 11.30 1.77
CA LYS A 570 36.12 10.77 1.31
C LYS A 570 36.00 10.05 -0.04
N GLU A 571 34.81 9.46 -0.28
CA GLU A 571 34.54 8.65 -1.45
C GLU A 571 33.12 8.89 -1.96
N VAL A 572 32.94 8.80 -3.29
CA VAL A 572 31.65 8.90 -3.98
C VAL A 572 31.53 7.71 -4.92
N PHE A 573 30.46 6.95 -4.77
CA PHE A 573 30.10 5.84 -5.66
C PHE A 573 29.03 6.28 -6.65
N LEU A 574 29.25 5.99 -7.93
CA LEU A 574 28.31 6.26 -9.01
C LEU A 574 27.86 4.93 -9.60
N ASN A 575 26.62 4.49 -9.22
CA ASN A 575 26.05 3.22 -9.67
C ASN A 575 24.58 3.39 -10.05
N GLY A 576 24.29 3.35 -11.35
CA GLY A 576 22.95 3.64 -11.86
C GLY A 576 22.59 5.12 -11.80
N PHE A 577 23.58 5.97 -11.81
CA PHE A 577 23.42 7.42 -11.82
C PHE A 577 22.94 7.93 -13.19
N THR A 578 22.36 9.11 -13.17
CA THR A 578 21.93 9.85 -14.35
C THR A 578 22.59 11.22 -14.39
N TYR A 579 22.48 11.91 -15.51
CA TYR A 579 22.87 13.32 -15.66
C TYR A 579 21.98 14.01 -16.70
N ASP A 580 21.73 15.29 -16.50
CA ASP A 580 21.09 16.16 -17.49
C ASP A 580 22.12 16.73 -18.46
N ASP A 581 23.26 17.15 -17.92
CA ASP A 581 24.44 17.64 -18.68
C ASP A 581 25.67 16.77 -18.39
N LYS A 582 26.13 16.08 -19.42
CA LYS A 582 27.26 15.16 -19.30
C LYS A 582 28.59 15.89 -19.04
N GLU A 583 28.84 17.02 -19.72
CA GLU A 583 30.10 17.76 -19.60
C GLU A 583 30.24 18.33 -18.19
N GLU A 584 29.15 18.88 -17.64
CA GLU A 584 29.10 19.38 -16.27
C GLU A 584 29.29 18.25 -15.25
N ALA A 585 28.65 17.06 -15.45
CA ALA A 585 28.81 15.88 -14.60
C ALA A 585 30.26 15.36 -14.62
N GLU A 586 30.88 15.26 -15.80
CA GLU A 586 32.31 14.87 -15.95
C GLU A 586 33.24 15.88 -15.27
N GLU A 587 32.99 17.19 -15.42
CA GLU A 587 33.78 18.25 -14.77
C GLU A 587 33.66 18.16 -13.24
N LEU A 588 32.48 17.91 -12.70
CA LEU A 588 32.27 17.72 -11.27
C LEU A 588 33.11 16.56 -10.74
N VAL A 589 33.07 15.39 -11.40
CA VAL A 589 33.87 14.22 -11.03
C VAL A 589 35.38 14.55 -11.08
N LEU A 590 35.86 15.23 -12.13
CA LEU A 590 37.26 15.64 -12.26
C LEU A 590 37.66 16.61 -11.14
N ARG A 591 36.78 17.53 -10.77
CA ARG A 591 37.04 18.51 -9.70
C ARG A 591 37.13 17.81 -8.34
N LEU A 592 36.21 16.87 -8.05
CA LEU A 592 36.24 16.06 -6.84
C LEU A 592 37.53 15.25 -6.72
N SER A 593 37.89 14.55 -7.77
CA SER A 593 39.11 13.71 -7.78
C SER A 593 40.39 14.50 -7.58
N ARG A 594 40.50 15.70 -8.17
CA ARG A 594 41.63 16.64 -7.96
C ARG A 594 41.71 17.14 -6.52
N ALA A 595 40.58 17.23 -5.83
CA ALA A 595 40.51 17.57 -4.40
C ALA A 595 40.81 16.40 -3.47
N GLY A 596 41.08 15.21 -4.01
CA GLY A 596 41.41 14.01 -3.26
C GLY A 596 40.23 13.12 -2.87
N VAL A 597 39.00 13.44 -3.34
CA VAL A 597 37.84 12.56 -3.20
C VAL A 597 37.99 11.40 -4.18
N LYS A 598 37.87 10.18 -3.68
CA LYS A 598 37.87 9.00 -4.53
C LYS A 598 36.49 8.83 -5.18
N VAL A 599 36.46 8.70 -6.51
CA VAL A 599 35.20 8.46 -7.24
C VAL A 599 35.23 7.08 -7.87
N ILE A 600 34.27 6.23 -7.53
CA ILE A 600 34.15 4.84 -8.01
C ILE A 600 32.93 4.75 -8.91
N ILE A 601 33.14 4.44 -10.19
CA ILE A 601 32.13 4.46 -11.23
C ILE A 601 31.85 3.04 -11.71
N TYR A 602 30.62 2.61 -11.54
CA TYR A 602 30.12 1.33 -12.05
C TYR A 602 29.61 1.51 -13.49
N ALA A 603 30.34 0.97 -14.43
CA ALA A 603 30.17 1.24 -15.83
C ALA A 603 28.93 0.63 -16.48
N ASP A 604 28.41 -0.46 -15.93
CA ASP A 604 27.19 -1.12 -16.43
C ASP A 604 25.99 -0.20 -16.54
N SER A 605 25.95 0.80 -15.69
CA SER A 605 24.79 1.68 -15.50
C SER A 605 25.04 3.12 -16.00
N ILE A 606 26.14 3.36 -16.70
CA ILE A 606 26.38 4.66 -17.31
C ILE A 606 25.27 4.97 -18.34
N PRO A 607 24.67 6.18 -18.32
CA PRO A 607 23.64 6.55 -19.27
C PRO A 607 24.11 6.46 -20.74
N GLN A 608 23.26 5.91 -21.60
CA GLN A 608 23.54 5.88 -23.05
C GLN A 608 23.37 7.27 -23.66
N ASP A 609 24.32 7.68 -24.49
CA ASP A 609 24.17 8.87 -25.33
C ASP A 609 22.98 8.67 -26.29
N LYS A 610 22.04 9.61 -26.26
CA LYS A 610 20.79 9.54 -27.04
C LYS A 610 20.99 9.52 -28.55
N ARG A 611 22.14 10.04 -29.05
CA ARG A 611 22.43 10.17 -30.48
C ARG A 611 23.30 9.04 -31.03
N THR A 612 24.31 8.63 -30.25
CA THR A 612 25.30 7.61 -30.69
C THR A 612 24.93 6.22 -30.18
N HIS A 613 24.02 6.13 -29.20
CA HIS A 613 23.69 4.91 -28.46
C HIS A 613 24.91 4.24 -27.81
N SER A 614 26.01 4.97 -27.64
CA SER A 614 27.20 4.51 -26.94
C SER A 614 27.12 4.85 -25.46
N GLN A 615 27.67 3.98 -24.63
CA GLN A 615 27.88 4.26 -23.20
C GLN A 615 29.34 4.67 -23.05
N ASN A 616 29.59 5.93 -22.75
CA ASN A 616 30.92 6.43 -22.47
C ASN A 616 30.89 7.54 -21.42
N PHE A 617 31.89 7.58 -20.58
CA PHE A 617 32.09 8.60 -19.56
C PHE A 617 33.56 8.83 -19.30
N LEU A 618 34.01 10.08 -19.19
CA LEU A 618 35.42 10.47 -19.02
C LEU A 618 36.39 9.95 -20.11
N GLY A 619 35.86 9.60 -21.27
CA GLY A 619 36.64 9.05 -22.39
C GLY A 619 36.77 7.53 -22.40
N VAL A 620 36.23 6.82 -21.43
CA VAL A 620 36.14 5.36 -21.41
C VAL A 620 34.86 4.90 -22.09
N THR A 621 34.96 3.96 -22.99
CA THR A 621 33.84 3.33 -23.70
C THR A 621 33.46 2.02 -23.03
N CYS A 622 32.16 1.83 -22.76
CA CYS A 622 31.61 0.59 -22.19
C CYS A 622 31.03 -0.26 -23.30
N SER A 623 31.55 -1.47 -23.48
CA SER A 623 31.14 -2.40 -24.52
C SER A 623 30.43 -3.59 -23.88
N THR A 624 29.25 -3.94 -24.42
CA THR A 624 28.41 -5.00 -23.86
C THR A 624 28.98 -6.40 -24.08
N ILE A 625 28.88 -7.29 -23.08
CA ILE A 625 29.27 -8.67 -23.14
C ILE A 625 28.22 -9.52 -22.39
N THR A 626 28.07 -10.78 -22.82
CA THR A 626 27.16 -11.73 -22.19
C THR A 626 27.93 -12.96 -21.74
N PHE A 627 27.85 -13.28 -20.47
CA PHE A 627 28.39 -14.51 -19.90
C PHE A 627 27.29 -15.56 -19.70
N HIS A 628 27.71 -16.82 -19.67
CA HIS A 628 26.81 -17.98 -19.47
C HIS A 628 27.27 -18.77 -18.25
N ASN A 629 26.36 -19.01 -17.32
CA ASN A 629 26.52 -19.81 -16.09
C ASN A 629 27.51 -19.26 -15.04
N GLY A 630 28.46 -18.41 -15.40
CA GLY A 630 29.45 -17.82 -14.48
C GLY A 630 30.35 -16.84 -15.19
N TYR A 631 31.07 -16.04 -14.42
CA TYR A 631 32.16 -15.21 -14.93
C TYR A 631 33.41 -16.07 -15.20
N PRO A 632 34.28 -15.66 -16.13
CA PRO A 632 35.62 -16.23 -16.26
C PRO A 632 36.50 -15.82 -15.07
N ASP A 633 37.64 -16.50 -14.92
CA ASP A 633 38.69 -16.09 -14.00
C ASP A 633 39.12 -14.67 -14.31
N MET A 634 39.35 -13.86 -13.27
CA MET A 634 39.69 -12.45 -13.41
C MET A 634 41.10 -12.19 -12.83
N ASP A 635 42.04 -11.72 -13.65
CA ASP A 635 43.33 -11.29 -13.18
C ASP A 635 43.26 -9.84 -12.70
N THR A 636 43.58 -9.61 -11.42
CA THR A 636 43.51 -8.28 -10.82
C THR A 636 44.82 -7.96 -10.10
N ARG A 637 45.00 -6.68 -9.76
CA ARG A 637 46.18 -6.23 -8.99
C ARG A 637 46.31 -6.86 -7.59
N ILE A 638 45.20 -7.45 -7.05
CA ILE A 638 45.23 -8.16 -5.76
C ILE A 638 45.36 -9.66 -5.91
N GLY A 639 45.45 -10.17 -7.12
CA GLY A 639 45.53 -11.58 -7.47
C GLY A 639 44.47 -12.03 -8.45
N THR A 640 44.50 -13.28 -8.83
CA THR A 640 43.45 -13.90 -9.66
C THR A 640 42.25 -14.25 -8.80
N ILE A 641 41.07 -13.84 -9.25
CA ILE A 641 39.77 -14.07 -8.63
C ILE A 641 39.06 -15.19 -9.39
N TYR A 642 38.47 -16.11 -8.67
CA TYR A 642 37.69 -17.24 -9.19
C TYR A 642 36.23 -17.10 -8.75
N PRO A 643 35.40 -16.34 -9.52
CA PRO A 643 34.05 -16.09 -9.09
C PRO A 643 33.19 -17.37 -9.06
N ASP A 644 32.23 -17.40 -8.14
CA ASP A 644 31.24 -18.46 -8.07
C ASP A 644 30.36 -18.50 -9.33
N MET A 645 29.65 -19.61 -9.50
CA MET A 645 28.65 -19.74 -10.57
C MET A 645 27.49 -18.76 -10.33
N PHE A 646 26.85 -18.33 -11.43
CA PHE A 646 25.66 -17.47 -11.31
C PHE A 646 24.57 -18.15 -10.45
N PRO A 647 23.79 -17.36 -9.69
CA PRO A 647 22.74 -17.89 -8.83
C PRO A 647 21.71 -18.68 -9.62
N GLN A 648 21.01 -19.59 -8.96
CA GLN A 648 19.96 -20.41 -9.57
C GLN A 648 18.92 -19.53 -10.25
N GLY A 649 18.63 -19.80 -11.53
CA GLY A 649 17.71 -19.01 -12.36
C GLY A 649 18.39 -17.98 -13.26
N HIS A 650 19.68 -17.69 -13.07
CA HIS A 650 20.48 -16.78 -13.90
C HIS A 650 21.41 -17.59 -14.80
N THR A 651 20.95 -18.03 -15.96
CA THR A 651 21.80 -18.77 -16.94
C THR A 651 22.59 -17.87 -17.86
N THR A 652 22.21 -16.59 -17.97
CA THR A 652 22.87 -15.57 -18.76
C THR A 652 23.00 -14.27 -17.99
N TRP A 653 24.13 -13.57 -18.17
CA TRP A 653 24.42 -12.32 -17.50
C TRP A 653 24.95 -11.31 -18.49
N ASN A 654 24.19 -10.24 -18.74
CA ASN A 654 24.57 -9.14 -19.61
C ASN A 654 25.25 -8.05 -18.79
N THR A 655 26.44 -7.64 -19.21
CA THR A 655 27.24 -6.64 -18.52
C THR A 655 28.16 -5.90 -19.53
N VAL A 656 29.13 -5.17 -19.04
CA VAL A 656 30.08 -4.42 -19.89
C VAL A 656 31.53 -4.67 -19.50
N TYR A 657 32.41 -4.59 -20.49
CA TYR A 657 33.85 -4.41 -20.34
C TYR A 657 34.26 -3.00 -20.79
N LEU A 658 35.48 -2.59 -20.47
CA LEU A 658 35.96 -1.21 -20.60
C LEU A 658 37.01 -1.09 -21.69
N ASP A 659 36.98 0.01 -22.44
CA ASP A 659 38.03 0.37 -23.38
C ASP A 659 38.41 1.86 -23.18
N GLY A 660 39.71 2.13 -23.03
CA GLY A 660 40.24 3.49 -22.84
C GLY A 660 40.58 3.83 -21.39
N LEU A 661 40.79 2.85 -20.50
CA LEU A 661 41.37 3.08 -19.18
C LEU A 661 42.82 3.58 -19.31
N ASP A 662 43.22 4.56 -18.46
CA ASP A 662 44.62 5.04 -18.41
C ASP A 662 45.55 4.04 -17.71
N THR A 663 45.03 3.34 -16.67
CA THR A 663 45.75 2.27 -16.00
C THR A 663 44.82 1.10 -15.77
N VAL A 664 45.18 -0.06 -16.31
CA VAL A 664 44.38 -1.29 -16.16
C VAL A 664 44.83 -2.02 -14.90
N TRP A 665 43.87 -2.35 -14.04
CA TRP A 665 44.08 -3.10 -12.78
C TRP A 665 43.41 -4.47 -12.77
N GLY A 666 42.51 -4.72 -13.71
CA GLY A 666 41.83 -5.98 -13.84
C GLY A 666 41.45 -6.31 -15.27
N THR A 667 41.74 -7.57 -15.66
CA THR A 667 41.43 -8.12 -16.98
C THR A 667 40.82 -9.52 -16.85
N PHE A 668 40.09 -9.95 -17.86
CA PHE A 668 39.62 -11.32 -18.01
C PHE A 668 39.84 -11.78 -19.46
N TYR A 669 39.84 -13.09 -19.67
CA TYR A 669 39.96 -13.68 -21.00
C TYR A 669 38.60 -14.13 -21.54
N ASP A 670 38.24 -13.65 -22.73
CA ASP A 670 37.05 -14.14 -23.46
C ASP A 670 37.36 -14.31 -24.94
N ASN A 671 37.02 -15.43 -25.54
CA ASN A 671 37.16 -15.75 -26.96
C ASN A 671 38.57 -15.46 -27.53
N GLY A 672 39.62 -15.61 -26.72
CA GLY A 672 41.02 -15.39 -27.15
C GLY A 672 41.48 -13.94 -27.01
N PHE A 673 40.66 -13.05 -26.46
CA PHE A 673 41.01 -11.66 -26.17
C PHE A 673 41.12 -11.41 -24.68
N SER A 674 42.14 -10.61 -24.28
CA SER A 674 42.17 -10.05 -22.93
C SER A 674 41.34 -8.75 -22.93
N LEU A 675 40.34 -8.68 -22.08
CA LEU A 675 39.41 -7.57 -21.98
C LEU A 675 39.55 -6.88 -20.62
N ASP A 676 39.52 -5.56 -20.60
CA ASP A 676 39.70 -4.75 -19.40
C ASP A 676 38.33 -4.58 -18.70
N PHE A 677 38.29 -4.74 -17.37
CA PHE A 677 37.07 -4.48 -16.62
C PHE A 677 37.24 -3.58 -15.40
N TYR A 678 38.49 -3.30 -15.00
CA TYR A 678 38.76 -2.56 -13.78
C TYR A 678 40.07 -1.77 -13.91
N GLY A 679 40.01 -0.48 -13.52
CA GLY A 679 41.20 0.36 -13.56
C GLY A 679 40.92 1.82 -13.24
N THR A 680 41.85 2.72 -13.57
CA THR A 680 41.70 4.17 -13.35
C THR A 680 41.61 4.95 -14.65
N VAL A 681 41.02 6.13 -14.57
CA VAL A 681 40.83 7.08 -15.66
C VAL A 681 41.11 8.49 -15.18
N LYS A 682 41.85 9.30 -15.99
CA LYS A 682 42.24 10.69 -15.74
C LYS A 682 43.24 10.88 -14.56
N ASN A 683 43.02 10.18 -13.46
CA ASN A 683 43.95 10.13 -12.30
C ASN A 683 43.58 8.95 -11.39
N ASP A 684 44.45 8.66 -10.38
CA ASP A 684 44.32 7.52 -9.49
C ASP A 684 43.08 7.57 -8.54
N ASN A 685 42.44 8.72 -8.42
CA ASN A 685 41.22 8.88 -7.59
C ASN A 685 39.94 8.59 -8.36
N ILE A 686 39.96 8.35 -9.67
CA ILE A 686 38.80 7.94 -10.43
C ILE A 686 38.98 6.49 -10.85
N ILE A 687 38.19 5.62 -10.24
CA ILE A 687 38.17 4.18 -10.49
C ILE A 687 36.93 3.84 -11.31
N MET A 688 37.12 3.07 -12.38
CA MET A 688 36.04 2.51 -13.18
C MET A 688 36.03 1.00 -13.09
N THR A 689 34.82 0.39 -12.94
CA THR A 689 34.63 -1.06 -12.96
C THR A 689 33.45 -1.45 -13.83
N GLY A 690 33.61 -2.49 -14.63
CA GLY A 690 32.54 -3.20 -15.36
C GLY A 690 32.07 -4.44 -14.61
N LEU A 691 31.47 -5.36 -15.34
CA LEU A 691 31.03 -6.70 -14.91
C LEU A 691 29.92 -6.74 -13.85
N ASN A 692 29.32 -5.61 -13.49
CA ASN A 692 28.24 -5.53 -12.49
C ASN A 692 28.50 -6.34 -11.20
N LEU A 693 29.72 -6.26 -10.69
CA LEU A 693 30.19 -7.10 -9.59
C LEU A 693 29.44 -6.85 -8.28
N THR A 694 28.97 -5.63 -8.05
CA THR A 694 28.18 -5.30 -6.85
C THR A 694 26.87 -6.05 -6.82
N TYR A 695 26.18 -6.13 -7.96
CA TYR A 695 24.94 -6.88 -8.05
C TYR A 695 25.19 -8.39 -7.97
N PHE A 696 26.26 -8.87 -8.62
CA PHE A 696 26.67 -10.28 -8.48
C PHE A 696 26.94 -10.65 -7.02
N TYR A 697 27.75 -9.86 -6.32
CA TYR A 697 28.06 -10.06 -4.90
C TYR A 697 26.79 -10.08 -4.04
N SER A 698 25.85 -9.17 -4.29
CA SER A 698 24.58 -9.12 -3.54
C SER A 698 23.70 -10.38 -3.68
N LEU A 699 23.98 -11.24 -4.66
CA LEU A 699 23.23 -12.47 -4.92
C LEU A 699 24.00 -13.75 -4.54
N THR A 700 25.32 -13.69 -4.49
CA THR A 700 26.18 -14.87 -4.32
C THR A 700 26.95 -14.87 -2.99
N ASP A 701 27.15 -13.68 -2.42
CA ASP A 701 28.05 -13.45 -1.28
C ASP A 701 29.47 -14.00 -1.51
N ASP A 702 29.92 -13.95 -2.77
CA ASP A 702 31.27 -14.45 -3.18
C ASP A 702 32.37 -13.69 -2.46
N GLU A 703 33.10 -14.38 -1.59
CA GLU A 703 34.14 -13.77 -0.75
C GLU A 703 35.22 -13.10 -1.57
N SER A 704 35.61 -13.68 -2.70
CA SER A 704 36.70 -13.17 -3.57
C SER A 704 36.30 -11.87 -4.26
N VAL A 705 35.07 -11.78 -4.71
CA VAL A 705 34.47 -10.55 -5.28
C VAL A 705 34.26 -9.50 -4.18
N GLY A 706 33.78 -9.88 -3.00
CA GLY A 706 33.68 -8.99 -1.84
C GLY A 706 35.01 -8.37 -1.44
N GLN A 707 36.09 -9.15 -1.43
CA GLN A 707 37.45 -8.66 -1.19
C GLN A 707 37.92 -7.67 -2.27
N LEU A 708 37.59 -7.90 -3.56
CA LEU A 708 37.88 -6.95 -4.63
C LEU A 708 37.12 -5.64 -4.43
N LEU A 709 35.84 -5.68 -4.15
CA LEU A 709 35.01 -4.50 -3.92
C LEU A 709 35.48 -3.68 -2.71
N SER A 710 35.84 -4.36 -1.61
CA SER A 710 36.44 -3.71 -0.43
C SER A 710 37.82 -3.09 -0.75
N ASN A 711 38.64 -3.76 -1.55
CA ASN A 711 39.92 -3.21 -1.98
C ASN A 711 39.75 -1.98 -2.90
N MET A 712 38.77 -1.98 -3.78
CA MET A 712 38.46 -0.86 -4.67
C MET A 712 38.05 0.38 -3.87
N SER A 713 37.14 0.23 -2.94
CA SER A 713 36.64 1.30 -2.07
C SER A 713 37.63 1.64 -0.96
N GLY A 714 38.34 0.67 -0.41
CA GLY A 714 39.05 0.82 0.84
C GLY A 714 38.14 0.88 2.06
N ILE A 715 36.84 0.47 1.90
CA ILE A 715 35.82 0.37 2.94
C ILE A 715 35.63 -1.13 3.23
N SER A 716 35.62 -1.51 4.51
CA SER A 716 35.22 -2.83 4.92
C SER A 716 33.69 -2.97 5.01
N SER A 717 33.18 -4.16 4.71
CA SER A 717 31.75 -4.49 4.94
C SER A 717 31.33 -4.41 6.42
N GLU A 718 32.32 -4.48 7.33
CA GLU A 718 32.10 -4.34 8.78
C GLU A 718 32.18 -2.90 9.26
N GLU A 719 32.56 -1.94 8.40
CA GLU A 719 32.67 -0.52 8.76
C GLU A 719 31.31 0.13 8.87
N LEU A 720 31.03 0.68 10.06
CA LEU A 720 29.78 1.40 10.34
C LEU A 720 30.01 2.92 10.19
N PRO A 721 28.95 3.71 9.89
CA PRO A 721 29.03 5.16 10.01
C PRO A 721 29.21 5.58 11.48
N ASP A 722 29.86 6.71 11.71
CA ASP A 722 29.94 7.29 13.05
C ASP A 722 28.55 7.88 13.43
N ARG A 723 27.85 7.20 14.36
CA ARG A 723 26.54 7.60 14.83
C ARG A 723 26.57 7.96 16.29
N LYS A 724 26.06 9.15 16.60
CA LYS A 724 25.91 9.64 17.96
C LYS A 724 24.44 9.84 18.29
N ILE A 725 23.96 9.07 19.26
CA ILE A 725 22.63 9.28 19.85
C ILE A 725 22.66 10.55 20.68
N VAL A 726 21.72 11.47 20.45
CA VAL A 726 21.61 12.75 21.14
C VAL A 726 20.20 12.92 21.70
N PRO A 727 20.04 13.34 22.97
CA PRO A 727 18.72 13.59 23.53
C PRO A 727 17.99 14.70 22.78
N LEU A 728 16.70 14.49 22.53
CA LEU A 728 15.78 15.48 22.00
C LEU A 728 14.62 15.69 22.96
N LYS A 729 14.04 16.88 22.93
CA LYS A 729 12.74 17.13 23.53
C LYS A 729 11.73 17.31 22.42
N VAL A 730 10.80 16.36 22.27
CA VAL A 730 9.74 16.38 21.26
C VAL A 730 8.39 16.56 21.94
N GLU A 731 7.63 17.57 21.54
CA GLU A 731 6.31 17.89 22.09
C GLU A 731 5.31 17.95 20.93
N TYR A 732 4.27 17.12 20.98
CA TYR A 732 3.21 17.08 19.97
C TYR A 732 2.05 17.99 20.39
N GLY A 733 1.68 18.90 19.48
CA GLY A 733 0.54 19.78 19.61
C GLY A 733 -0.54 19.52 18.57
N LYS A 734 -1.50 20.43 18.46
CA LYS A 734 -2.57 20.33 17.46
C LYS A 734 -2.02 20.69 16.08
N ASN A 735 -1.73 19.66 15.24
CA ASN A 735 -1.07 19.81 13.96
C ASN A 735 0.24 20.63 14.03
N GLU A 736 0.99 20.40 15.09
CA GLU A 736 2.27 21.08 15.36
C GLU A 736 3.20 20.11 16.11
N ILE A 737 4.49 20.14 15.78
CA ILE A 737 5.54 19.44 16.52
C ILE A 737 6.56 20.49 16.95
N THR A 738 6.94 20.49 18.22
CA THR A 738 8.05 21.29 18.73
C THR A 738 9.21 20.37 19.08
N ILE A 739 10.37 20.62 18.47
CA ILE A 739 11.60 19.85 18.71
C ILE A 739 12.66 20.79 19.29
N THR A 740 13.30 20.40 20.38
CA THR A 740 14.44 21.10 20.94
C THR A 740 15.67 20.22 20.91
N SER A 741 16.74 20.68 20.25
CA SER A 741 18.02 20.01 20.12
C SER A 741 19.16 20.87 20.69
N ASN A 742 20.15 20.20 21.28
CA ASN A 742 21.41 20.85 21.69
C ASN A 742 22.52 20.74 20.62
N ASN A 743 22.26 19.98 19.55
CA ASN A 743 23.19 19.68 18.47
C ASN A 743 22.65 20.18 17.13
N ASP A 744 23.56 20.48 16.20
CA ASP A 744 23.24 20.80 14.81
C ASP A 744 23.12 19.52 13.98
N ASN A 745 22.40 19.60 12.85
CA ASN A 745 22.24 18.55 11.85
C ASN A 745 21.78 17.20 12.46
N VAL A 746 20.75 17.25 13.31
CA VAL A 746 20.22 16.06 13.99
C VAL A 746 19.09 15.46 13.18
N ASN A 747 19.24 14.21 12.78
CA ASN A 747 18.14 13.36 12.34
C ASN A 747 17.17 13.18 13.52
N THR A 748 15.95 13.66 13.39
CA THR A 748 14.92 13.59 14.43
C THR A 748 14.26 12.21 14.53
N THR A 749 14.61 11.29 13.65
CA THR A 749 13.96 9.98 13.48
C THR A 749 12.49 10.06 13.07
N LEU A 750 12.00 11.23 12.68
CA LEU A 750 10.65 11.46 12.17
C LEU A 750 10.69 11.58 10.63
N ALA A 751 9.70 11.02 9.97
CA ALA A 751 9.55 11.14 8.54
C ALA A 751 9.31 12.60 8.13
N TYR A 752 9.98 13.06 7.07
CA TYR A 752 9.74 14.38 6.50
C TYR A 752 8.50 14.34 5.59
N HIS A 753 7.66 15.37 5.69
CA HIS A 753 6.47 15.53 4.86
C HIS A 753 6.36 16.94 4.25
N ASP A 754 5.82 17.04 3.05
CA ASP A 754 5.60 18.31 2.32
C ASP A 754 4.59 19.25 2.99
N ILE A 755 3.81 18.74 3.95
CA ILE A 755 2.88 19.53 4.77
C ILE A 755 3.57 20.35 5.86
N PHE A 756 4.86 20.09 6.12
CA PHE A 756 5.61 20.76 7.17
C PHE A 756 6.01 22.17 6.76
N SER A 757 5.82 23.11 7.68
CA SER A 757 6.35 24.47 7.57
C SER A 757 6.99 24.87 8.91
N SER A 758 8.17 25.48 8.84
CA SER A 758 8.91 25.92 10.03
C SER A 758 9.54 27.28 9.81
N SER A 759 9.70 28.05 10.88
CA SER A 759 10.50 29.28 10.88
C SER A 759 12.00 29.00 10.91
N SER A 760 12.41 27.81 11.37
CA SER A 760 13.78 27.32 11.37
C SER A 760 14.01 26.46 10.15
N ASN A 761 15.27 26.38 9.70
CA ASN A 761 15.59 25.49 8.57
C ASN A 761 15.43 24.03 9.01
N ILE A 762 14.56 23.29 8.32
CA ILE A 762 14.41 21.85 8.40
C ILE A 762 14.82 21.26 7.05
N THR A 763 15.55 20.15 7.06
CA THR A 763 16.00 19.47 5.82
C THR A 763 15.51 18.04 5.81
N CYS A 764 15.41 17.47 4.61
CA CYS A 764 15.08 16.07 4.37
C CYS A 764 16.35 15.36 3.89
N ARG A 765 16.66 14.21 4.46
CA ARG A 765 17.65 13.26 3.95
C ARG A 765 17.13 11.85 4.20
N ASN A 766 17.18 11.01 3.21
CA ASN A 766 16.71 9.62 3.29
C ASN A 766 15.29 9.52 3.89
N ASN A 767 14.38 10.43 3.45
CA ASN A 767 13.00 10.56 3.92
C ASN A 767 12.82 10.98 5.39
N LEU A 768 13.90 11.26 6.11
CA LEU A 768 13.87 11.67 7.51
C LEU A 768 14.11 13.17 7.65
N MET A 769 13.56 13.75 8.72
CA MET A 769 13.64 15.17 9.01
C MET A 769 14.84 15.50 9.89
N TYR A 770 15.63 16.49 9.48
CA TYR A 770 16.78 17.00 10.20
C TYR A 770 16.51 18.40 10.75
N VAL A 771 17.02 18.66 11.95
CA VAL A 771 16.93 19.97 12.63
C VAL A 771 18.29 20.42 13.14
N ASN A 772 18.44 21.75 13.30
CA ASN A 772 19.62 22.34 13.90
C ASN A 772 19.41 22.65 15.39
N LYS A 773 20.48 23.00 16.08
CA LYS A 773 20.49 23.39 17.48
C LYS A 773 19.47 24.48 17.78
N GLY A 774 18.74 24.32 18.86
CA GLY A 774 17.73 25.26 19.31
C GLY A 774 16.32 24.66 19.33
N LYS A 775 15.33 25.53 19.42
CA LYS A 775 13.90 25.18 19.39
C LYS A 775 13.36 25.36 17.99
N THR A 776 12.89 24.27 17.37
CA THR A 776 12.24 24.24 16.06
C THR A 776 10.76 23.96 16.23
N VAL A 777 9.91 24.85 15.73
CA VAL A 777 8.45 24.68 15.72
C VAL A 777 8.01 24.37 14.31
N ILE A 778 7.41 23.21 14.11
CA ILE A 778 6.98 22.67 12.84
C ILE A 778 5.46 22.67 12.83
N LYS A 779 4.87 23.46 11.95
CA LYS A 779 3.43 23.52 11.74
C LYS A 779 3.04 22.69 10.54
N MET A 780 1.94 21.96 10.67
CA MET A 780 1.37 21.15 9.59
C MET A 780 0.25 21.92 8.92
N ASN A 781 0.33 22.04 7.59
CA ASN A 781 -0.65 22.75 6.79
C ASN A 781 -1.42 21.77 5.91
N TYR A 782 -2.72 21.94 5.84
CA TYR A 782 -3.50 21.13 4.90
C TYR A 782 -3.08 21.45 3.45
N PRO A 783 -2.56 20.47 2.70
CA PRO A 783 -1.97 20.74 1.39
C PRO A 783 -3.05 21.06 0.36
N TYR A 784 -2.75 21.97 -0.56
CA TYR A 784 -3.62 22.31 -1.69
C TYR A 784 -5.07 22.67 -1.33
N LEU A 785 -5.32 23.18 -0.11
CA LEU A 785 -6.66 23.47 0.42
C LEU A 785 -7.48 24.36 -0.53
N TRP A 786 -6.90 25.44 -1.01
CA TRP A 786 -7.59 26.41 -1.87
C TRP A 786 -7.91 25.83 -3.25
N GLN A 787 -6.97 25.12 -3.85
CA GLN A 787 -7.19 24.44 -5.14
C GLN A 787 -8.31 23.40 -5.03
N GLY A 788 -8.27 22.58 -3.97
CA GLY A 788 -9.31 21.59 -3.70
C GLY A 788 -10.67 22.21 -3.41
N ALA A 789 -10.71 23.29 -2.63
CA ALA A 789 -11.94 24.02 -2.33
C ALA A 789 -12.55 24.66 -3.59
N LEU A 790 -11.73 25.22 -4.47
CA LEU A 790 -12.18 25.76 -5.77
C LEU A 790 -12.79 24.67 -6.65
N VAL A 791 -12.18 23.47 -6.73
CA VAL A 791 -12.72 22.35 -7.50
C VAL A 791 -14.07 21.91 -6.92
N SER A 792 -14.18 21.79 -5.59
CA SER A 792 -15.45 21.43 -4.94
C SER A 792 -16.52 22.51 -5.15
N ALA A 793 -16.18 23.78 -5.02
CA ALA A 793 -17.12 24.91 -5.26
C ALA A 793 -17.58 24.93 -6.72
N ALA A 794 -16.68 24.74 -7.68
CA ALA A 794 -17.03 24.62 -9.09
C ALA A 794 -18.00 23.45 -9.32
N GLY A 795 -17.78 22.30 -8.67
CA GLY A 795 -18.70 21.17 -8.72
C GLY A 795 -20.11 21.51 -8.23
N VAL A 796 -20.24 22.26 -7.14
CA VAL A 796 -21.54 22.73 -6.63
C VAL A 796 -22.22 23.65 -7.65
N VAL A 797 -21.48 24.65 -8.14
CA VAL A 797 -22.04 25.62 -9.12
C VAL A 797 -22.49 24.92 -10.40
N LEU A 798 -21.64 24.04 -10.96
CA LEU A 798 -21.96 23.27 -12.16
C LEU A 798 -23.19 22.39 -11.96
N MET A 799 -23.30 21.71 -10.80
CA MET A 799 -24.46 20.88 -10.47
C MET A 799 -25.75 21.73 -10.46
N VAL A 800 -25.74 22.88 -9.78
CA VAL A 800 -26.89 23.78 -9.69
C VAL A 800 -27.28 24.31 -11.08
N VAL A 801 -26.32 24.83 -11.84
CA VAL A 801 -26.55 25.35 -13.21
C VAL A 801 -27.10 24.24 -14.10
N TRP A 802 -26.51 23.06 -14.05
CA TRP A 802 -26.97 21.91 -14.84
C TRP A 802 -28.41 21.49 -14.49
N MET A 803 -28.76 21.45 -13.19
CA MET A 803 -30.14 21.19 -12.74
C MET A 803 -31.14 22.24 -13.24
N ILE A 804 -30.78 23.55 -13.24
CA ILE A 804 -31.64 24.64 -13.76
C ILE A 804 -31.85 24.46 -15.26
N VAL A 805 -30.77 24.21 -16.02
CA VAL A 805 -30.85 24.01 -17.49
C VAL A 805 -31.72 22.78 -17.82
N LYS A 806 -31.57 21.70 -17.08
CA LYS A 806 -32.41 20.50 -17.25
C LYS A 806 -33.88 20.71 -16.87
N LYS A 807 -34.17 21.57 -15.92
CA LYS A 807 -35.55 21.89 -15.52
C LYS A 807 -36.27 22.74 -16.59
N LYS A 808 -35.53 23.56 -17.36
CA LYS A 808 -36.09 24.40 -18.43
C LYS A 808 -36.34 23.64 -19.76
N LYS A 809 -35.67 22.52 -19.97
CA LYS A 809 -35.89 21.57 -21.07
C LYS A 809 -36.92 20.51 -20.72
#